data_6fef3f95730341fbfaef61af75d9311c
#
_entry.id   6fef3f95730341fbfaef61af75d9311c
#
_cell.length_a   1.000
_cell.length_b   1.000
_cell.length_c   1.000
_cell.angle_alpha   90.00
_cell.angle_beta   90.00
_cell.angle_gamma   90.00
#
_symmetry.space_group_name_H-M   'P 1'
#
loop_
_entity.id
_entity.type
_entity.pdbx_description
1 polymer ?
#
loop_
_entity_poly.entity_id
_entity_poly.type
_entity_poly.pdbx_seq_one_letter_code
_entity_poly.pdbx_strand_id
1 'polypeptide(L)'
;MNSVKKLVFFCLLTLGFASFVIAQSADTVWLSSLDVTKARQGWGDPHADKSVDGNPIKIAGTTYAKGFGTHAGSVLYINLRGTALSFESQVGLDDEINGAAGSVRFKIYCDKKESWKSEVLKAGEKTKVKLDLNGVKEMILLVETTEDGPNWDHADWAEAKFIVAGLHPETVDPPREKEEILTPKSSPEPRINGAKIYGVRPGSPFLFRIPATGKRPLKYAAKGLPQGLTINASTGIISGSTSDIGKHKVMLTVTNSLGKAERQFTIVVGNKIALTPPMGWNSWNCFAEAVDDQKIRSAADALISSGLADHGWAYINIDDCWAIKPGSDDTMVSGNARDKNGMINSNKKFPDMKALSDYVHSKGLKIGIYSSPGPLTCADYTASYHHEADDAKQFANWGMDYLKYDWCSYGNIAKDKNLIELQKPYLTMNDALNKQKRDIVYSLCQYGMGNVWTWGSAVGGNCWRTTGDITDTWESMSGIGFGQAGKEKFAGPGHWNDPDMLVVGMVGWGNLHPSRLSPNEQYTHISLWSLLASPLLIGCDMTQMDDFTFNLLSNDEVIEINQDALGIQAKQVLSEDDKEVWAKPLEDGSLAVGLFNKGMFADYVSVSLERLNIKGSPAVRDVWRQRNLGFANVSLTYKIPAHGVKLIKLTPVEKKK
;
A
#
# COMPACT_ATOMS: atom_id res chain seq x y z
N MET A 1 -15.32 57.45 91.04
CA MET A 1 -16.47 56.71 91.48
C MET A 1 -16.53 55.49 90.58
N ASN A 2 -16.39 54.39 91.08
CA ASN A 2 -16.01 53.01 90.76
C ASN A 2 -16.47 52.46 89.40
N SER A 3 -15.46 52.15 88.57
CA SER A 3 -15.61 51.35 87.35
C SER A 3 -15.13 49.92 87.63
N VAL A 4 -16.06 48.94 87.49
CA VAL A 4 -15.78 47.47 87.63
C VAL A 4 -15.40 46.96 86.27
N LYS A 5 -14.14 46.50 86.09
CA LYS A 5 -13.71 45.76 84.90
C LYS A 5 -14.16 44.31 85.01
N LYS A 6 -14.99 43.84 84.03
CA LYS A 6 -15.29 42.42 83.80
C LYS A 6 -14.25 41.81 82.86
N LEU A 7 -13.51 40.84 83.34
CA LEU A 7 -12.57 40.00 82.58
C LEU A 7 -13.37 38.88 81.95
N VAL A 8 -13.44 38.82 80.62
CA VAL A 8 -14.01 37.68 79.87
C VAL A 8 -12.90 36.76 79.46
N PHE A 9 -12.92 35.51 79.99
CA PHE A 9 -12.02 34.43 79.58
C PHE A 9 -12.54 33.78 78.31
N PHE A 10 -11.80 33.88 77.21
CA PHE A 10 -12.07 33.21 75.96
C PHE A 10 -11.34 31.87 75.97
N CYS A 11 -12.03 30.75 76.16
CA CYS A 11 -11.51 29.41 75.90
C CYS A 11 -11.49 29.13 74.39
N LEU A 12 -10.35 29.13 73.76
CA LEU A 12 -10.17 28.61 72.41
C LEU A 12 -10.12 27.09 72.47
N LEU A 13 -11.23 26.45 72.04
CA LEU A 13 -11.22 25.02 71.69
C LEU A 13 -10.57 24.86 70.29
N THR A 14 -9.34 24.40 70.22
CA THR A 14 -8.71 23.90 69.02
C THR A 14 -9.20 22.53 68.70
N LEU A 15 -10.21 22.43 67.79
CA LEU A 15 -10.57 21.16 67.12
C LEU A 15 -9.44 20.77 66.17
N GLY A 16 -8.57 19.86 66.58
CA GLY A 16 -7.65 19.15 65.73
C GLY A 16 -8.41 18.28 64.75
N PHE A 17 -8.51 18.71 63.48
CA PHE A 17 -8.90 17.79 62.39
C PHE A 17 -7.77 16.79 62.17
N ALA A 18 -7.86 15.62 62.75
CA ALA A 18 -7.06 14.48 62.37
C ALA A 18 -7.57 14.05 60.97
N SER A 19 -6.85 14.43 59.91
CA SER A 19 -7.04 13.87 58.59
C SER A 19 -6.67 12.38 58.67
N PHE A 20 -7.64 11.51 58.79
CA PHE A 20 -7.45 10.07 58.58
C PHE A 20 -7.14 9.92 57.08
N VAL A 21 -5.86 9.83 56.73
CA VAL A 21 -5.42 9.27 55.47
C VAL A 21 -5.75 7.76 55.57
N ILE A 22 -6.90 7.37 55.05
CA ILE A 22 -7.19 5.96 54.79
C ILE A 22 -6.16 5.54 53.74
N ALA A 23 -5.15 4.78 54.16
CA ALA A 23 -4.25 4.13 53.23
C ALA A 23 -5.10 3.16 52.40
N GLN A 24 -5.45 3.60 51.18
CA GLN A 24 -6.17 2.76 50.23
C GLN A 24 -5.25 1.57 49.92
N SER A 25 -5.71 0.34 50.21
CA SER A 25 -4.93 -0.87 49.88
C SER A 25 -4.67 -0.88 48.37
N ALA A 26 -3.44 -1.12 48.00
CA ALA A 26 -3.10 -1.23 46.58
C ALA A 26 -3.57 -2.60 46.04
N ASP A 27 -4.36 -2.60 45.00
CA ASP A 27 -4.87 -3.81 44.35
C ASP A 27 -3.97 -4.21 43.18
N THR A 28 -3.91 -5.52 42.91
CA THR A 28 -3.26 -6.06 41.70
C THR A 28 -4.29 -6.30 40.62
N VAL A 29 -4.12 -5.65 39.48
CA VAL A 29 -4.98 -5.81 38.29
C VAL A 29 -4.15 -6.44 37.18
N TRP A 30 -4.57 -7.64 36.74
CA TRP A 30 -3.91 -8.32 35.61
C TRP A 30 -4.33 -7.69 34.30
N LEU A 31 -3.37 -7.51 33.36
CA LEU A 31 -3.67 -7.01 32.00
C LEU A 31 -4.69 -7.92 31.30
N SER A 32 -4.57 -9.24 31.48
CA SER A 32 -5.50 -10.22 30.91
C SER A 32 -6.91 -10.18 31.51
N SER A 33 -7.15 -9.43 32.60
CA SER A 33 -8.50 -9.17 33.12
C SER A 33 -9.18 -7.99 32.46
N LEU A 34 -8.44 -7.21 31.65
CA LEU A 34 -8.98 -6.14 30.83
C LEU A 34 -9.44 -6.70 29.48
N ASP A 35 -10.20 -5.90 28.73
CA ASP A 35 -10.63 -6.27 27.37
C ASP A 35 -9.45 -6.11 26.38
N VAL A 36 -8.62 -7.15 26.25
CA VAL A 36 -7.47 -7.14 25.33
C VAL A 36 -7.89 -7.26 23.86
N THR A 37 -9.16 -7.57 23.55
CA THR A 37 -9.67 -7.64 22.17
C THR A 37 -9.71 -6.29 21.48
N LYS A 38 -9.51 -5.19 22.22
CA LYS A 38 -9.33 -3.84 21.68
C LYS A 38 -7.94 -3.59 21.09
N ALA A 39 -7.00 -4.51 21.26
CA ALA A 39 -5.72 -4.40 20.59
C ALA A 39 -5.90 -4.49 19.07
N ARG A 40 -5.20 -3.63 18.33
CA ARG A 40 -4.97 -3.83 16.91
C ARG A 40 -3.69 -4.60 16.74
N GLN A 41 -3.61 -5.52 15.78
CA GLN A 41 -2.39 -6.29 15.52
C GLN A 41 -2.30 -6.72 14.06
N GLY A 42 -1.08 -7.13 13.66
CA GLY A 42 -0.78 -7.44 12.26
C GLY A 42 -1.42 -8.74 11.77
N TRP A 43 -1.57 -9.73 12.66
CA TRP A 43 -2.09 -11.05 12.30
C TRP A 43 -2.75 -11.75 13.52
N GLY A 44 -3.71 -12.65 13.24
CA GLY A 44 -4.42 -13.41 14.28
C GLY A 44 -5.30 -12.55 15.17
N ASP A 45 -5.76 -13.12 16.29
CA ASP A 45 -6.59 -12.44 17.27
C ASP A 45 -5.84 -12.28 18.61
N PRO A 46 -6.01 -11.15 19.32
CA PRO A 46 -5.40 -10.94 20.63
C PRO A 46 -6.07 -11.82 21.71
N HIS A 47 -5.27 -12.48 22.54
CA HIS A 47 -5.77 -13.40 23.54
C HIS A 47 -5.37 -13.05 24.98
N ALA A 48 -6.34 -13.16 25.92
CA ALA A 48 -6.07 -13.13 27.34
C ALA A 48 -5.62 -14.52 27.82
N ASP A 49 -4.51 -14.57 28.58
CA ASP A 49 -3.94 -15.78 29.20
C ASP A 49 -3.54 -16.89 28.20
N LYS A 50 -3.39 -16.55 26.93
CA LYS A 50 -2.97 -17.44 25.84
C LYS A 50 -2.10 -16.70 24.86
N SER A 51 -1.29 -17.44 24.08
CA SER A 51 -0.57 -16.94 22.91
C SER A 51 -1.53 -16.55 21.78
N VAL A 52 -1.03 -15.94 20.71
CA VAL A 52 -1.84 -15.55 19.54
C VAL A 52 -2.48 -16.75 18.84
N ASP A 53 -1.85 -17.94 18.87
CA ASP A 53 -2.41 -19.18 18.33
C ASP A 53 -3.37 -19.88 19.32
N GLY A 54 -3.61 -19.29 20.51
CA GLY A 54 -4.50 -19.85 21.52
C GLY A 54 -3.86 -20.93 22.41
N ASN A 55 -2.55 -21.12 22.35
CA ASN A 55 -1.78 -22.02 23.20
C ASN A 55 -1.50 -21.38 24.59
N PRO A 56 -1.04 -22.15 25.60
CA PRO A 56 -0.51 -21.57 26.84
C PRO A 56 0.72 -20.70 26.55
N ILE A 57 0.74 -19.48 27.09
CA ILE A 57 1.88 -18.55 26.95
C ILE A 57 3.17 -19.22 27.41
N LYS A 58 4.18 -19.22 26.54
CA LYS A 58 5.48 -19.83 26.86
C LYS A 58 6.62 -19.02 26.22
N ILE A 59 7.47 -18.41 27.05
CA ILE A 59 8.60 -17.59 26.60
C ILE A 59 9.90 -18.19 27.13
N ALA A 60 10.87 -18.45 26.24
CA ALA A 60 12.19 -18.97 26.60
C ALA A 60 12.12 -20.16 27.60
N GLY A 61 11.29 -21.17 27.27
CA GLY A 61 11.11 -22.39 28.05
C GLY A 61 10.25 -22.25 29.32
N THR A 62 9.78 -21.04 29.64
CA THR A 62 8.99 -20.79 30.86
C THR A 62 7.52 -20.59 30.49
N THR A 63 6.62 -21.38 31.07
CA THR A 63 5.16 -21.25 30.90
C THR A 63 4.59 -20.26 31.90
N TYR A 64 3.66 -19.43 31.48
CA TYR A 64 3.00 -18.39 32.27
C TYR A 64 1.49 -18.60 32.26
N ALA A 65 0.86 -18.44 33.44
CA ALA A 65 -0.59 -18.63 33.59
C ALA A 65 -1.39 -17.39 33.27
N LYS A 66 -0.76 -16.22 33.27
CA LYS A 66 -1.36 -14.91 33.06
C LYS A 66 -0.59 -14.14 32.02
N GLY A 67 -1.29 -13.42 31.14
CA GLY A 67 -0.66 -12.56 30.16
C GLY A 67 -1.58 -12.16 29.02
N PHE A 68 -0.96 -11.53 28.05
CA PHE A 68 -1.61 -11.05 26.82
C PHE A 68 -0.76 -11.51 25.62
N GLY A 69 -1.29 -12.46 24.86
CA GLY A 69 -0.68 -12.92 23.61
C GLY A 69 -1.18 -12.09 22.43
N THR A 70 -0.26 -11.73 21.56
CA THR A 70 -0.48 -10.84 20.42
C THR A 70 0.51 -11.12 19.30
N HIS A 71 0.32 -10.50 18.14
CA HIS A 71 1.25 -10.55 17.02
C HIS A 71 1.78 -9.14 16.72
N ALA A 72 3.07 -9.02 16.37
CA ALA A 72 3.67 -7.70 16.09
C ALA A 72 2.89 -6.87 15.06
N GLY A 73 3.07 -5.56 15.16
CA GLY A 73 2.11 -4.57 14.75
C GLY A 73 0.99 -4.41 15.79
N SER A 74 1.25 -4.84 17.04
CA SER A 74 0.25 -4.79 18.12
C SER A 74 0.28 -3.47 18.85
N VAL A 75 -0.89 -2.85 19.00
CA VAL A 75 -1.09 -1.62 19.77
C VAL A 75 -2.30 -1.74 20.68
N LEU A 76 -2.10 -1.62 21.99
CA LEU A 76 -3.16 -1.62 22.98
C LEU A 76 -3.16 -0.31 23.78
N TYR A 77 -4.25 0.43 23.75
CA TYR A 77 -4.45 1.68 24.48
C TYR A 77 -5.12 1.40 25.83
N ILE A 78 -4.56 1.98 26.91
CA ILE A 78 -5.02 1.79 28.29
C ILE A 78 -5.18 3.15 28.97
N ASN A 79 -6.38 3.41 29.46
CA ASN A 79 -6.67 4.53 30.35
C ASN A 79 -6.36 4.10 31.80
N LEU A 80 -5.30 4.65 32.39
CA LEU A 80 -4.85 4.35 33.75
C LEU A 80 -5.63 5.14 34.81
N ARG A 81 -6.44 6.12 34.40
CA ARG A 81 -7.24 6.97 35.29
C ARG A 81 -6.41 7.73 36.35
N GLY A 82 -5.07 7.75 36.21
CA GLY A 82 -4.16 8.36 37.15
C GLY A 82 -4.04 7.65 38.50
N THR A 83 -4.52 6.41 38.62
CA THR A 83 -4.57 5.63 39.86
C THR A 83 -3.60 4.44 39.88
N ALA A 84 -2.99 4.11 38.75
CA ALA A 84 -1.96 3.09 38.66
C ALA A 84 -0.65 3.60 39.28
N LEU A 85 -0.01 2.77 40.11
CA LEU A 85 1.25 3.05 40.77
C LEU A 85 2.44 2.46 40.03
N SER A 86 2.28 1.23 39.49
CA SER A 86 3.33 0.55 38.73
C SER A 86 2.76 -0.45 37.74
N PHE A 87 3.57 -0.78 36.74
CA PHE A 87 3.33 -1.88 35.78
C PHE A 87 4.53 -2.81 35.77
N GLU A 88 4.27 -4.10 35.77
CA GLU A 88 5.30 -5.16 35.66
C GLU A 88 4.86 -6.19 34.62
N SER A 89 5.79 -6.67 33.80
CA SER A 89 5.58 -7.77 32.84
C SER A 89 6.88 -8.48 32.51
N GLN A 90 6.79 -9.69 31.98
CA GLN A 90 7.85 -10.39 31.26
C GLN A 90 7.46 -10.42 29.78
N VAL A 91 8.36 -10.01 28.88
CA VAL A 91 8.05 -9.94 27.44
C VAL A 91 9.03 -10.75 26.61
N GLY A 92 8.56 -11.30 25.50
CA GLY A 92 9.36 -12.07 24.54
C GLY A 92 8.49 -12.65 23.43
N LEU A 93 9.14 -13.34 22.49
CA LEU A 93 8.44 -14.17 21.50
C LEU A 93 7.95 -15.46 22.17
N ASP A 94 6.74 -15.90 21.77
CA ASP A 94 6.22 -17.19 22.24
C ASP A 94 6.99 -18.35 21.61
N ASP A 95 7.25 -19.39 22.41
CA ASP A 95 7.97 -20.60 21.97
C ASP A 95 7.17 -21.40 20.91
N GLU A 96 5.89 -21.10 20.67
CA GLU A 96 5.05 -21.75 19.66
C GLU A 96 5.57 -21.57 18.23
N ILE A 97 6.37 -20.53 17.97
CA ILE A 97 7.03 -20.32 16.67
C ILE A 97 8.09 -21.38 16.36
N ASN A 98 8.40 -22.30 17.30
CA ASN A 98 9.30 -23.44 17.13
C ASN A 98 10.67 -23.10 16.53
N GLY A 99 11.26 -21.96 16.93
CA GLY A 99 12.56 -21.50 16.45
C GLY A 99 12.54 -20.90 15.04
N ALA A 100 11.37 -20.55 14.51
CA ALA A 100 11.27 -19.75 13.28
C ALA A 100 11.93 -18.37 13.49
N ALA A 101 12.34 -17.74 12.40
CA ALA A 101 13.06 -16.49 12.42
C ALA A 101 12.10 -15.30 12.57
N GLY A 102 11.49 -15.11 13.73
CA GLY A 102 10.76 -13.91 14.12
C GLY A 102 11.59 -13.03 15.03
N SER A 103 11.39 -11.73 14.97
CA SER A 103 12.01 -10.79 15.91
C SER A 103 11.17 -9.54 16.14
N VAL A 104 11.03 -9.13 17.41
CA VAL A 104 10.14 -8.05 17.82
C VAL A 104 10.84 -7.05 18.73
N ARG A 105 10.29 -5.85 18.81
CA ARG A 105 10.62 -4.87 19.84
C ARG A 105 9.37 -4.46 20.59
N PHE A 106 9.43 -4.52 21.90
CA PHE A 106 8.38 -4.02 22.78
C PHE A 106 8.65 -2.58 23.16
N LYS A 107 7.62 -1.73 23.13
CA LYS A 107 7.66 -0.34 23.58
C LYS A 107 6.49 -0.01 24.48
N ILE A 108 6.70 0.90 25.40
CA ILE A 108 5.64 1.44 26.27
C ILE A 108 5.69 2.97 26.20
N TYR A 109 4.57 3.57 25.87
CA TYR A 109 4.37 5.00 25.95
C TYR A 109 3.48 5.34 27.15
N CYS A 110 3.90 6.34 27.95
CA CYS A 110 3.11 6.92 29.04
C CYS A 110 2.87 8.40 28.71
N ASP A 111 1.61 8.82 28.68
CA ASP A 111 1.20 10.20 28.33
C ASP A 111 1.90 10.70 27.04
N LYS A 112 1.92 9.85 26.00
CA LYS A 112 2.54 10.09 24.66
C LYS A 112 4.07 10.18 24.66
N LYS A 113 4.75 9.81 25.75
CA LYS A 113 6.20 9.77 25.81
C LYS A 113 6.68 8.33 25.89
N GLU A 114 7.67 7.94 25.08
CA GLU A 114 8.35 6.65 25.21
C GLU A 114 8.97 6.56 26.61
N SER A 115 8.47 5.63 27.40
CA SER A 115 8.88 5.43 28.79
C SER A 115 9.69 4.19 29.00
N TRP A 116 9.60 3.25 28.08
CA TRP A 116 10.39 2.04 28.06
C TRP A 116 10.41 1.39 26.67
N LYS A 117 11.52 0.76 26.31
CA LYS A 117 11.65 -0.11 25.14
C LYS A 117 12.60 -1.27 25.42
N SER A 118 12.38 -2.40 24.75
CA SER A 118 13.32 -3.52 24.74
C SER A 118 14.41 -3.31 23.68
N GLU A 119 15.48 -4.09 23.77
CA GLU A 119 16.26 -4.45 22.59
C GLU A 119 15.39 -5.28 21.62
N VAL A 120 15.90 -5.58 20.45
CA VAL A 120 15.25 -6.55 19.55
C VAL A 120 15.33 -7.92 20.20
N LEU A 121 14.19 -8.57 20.43
CA LEU A 121 14.08 -9.91 21.00
C LEU A 121 13.80 -10.93 19.91
N LYS A 122 14.51 -12.06 19.98
CA LYS A 122 14.36 -13.22 19.10
C LYS A 122 13.82 -14.42 19.86
N ALA A 123 13.52 -15.51 19.15
CA ALA A 123 13.11 -16.77 19.75
C ALA A 123 14.06 -17.19 20.89
N GLY A 124 13.51 -17.55 22.05
CA GLY A 124 14.25 -17.94 23.25
C GLY A 124 14.81 -16.79 24.08
N GLU A 125 14.56 -15.53 23.70
CA GLU A 125 14.95 -14.35 24.47
C GLU A 125 13.75 -13.74 25.18
N LYS A 126 13.98 -13.18 26.36
CA LYS A 126 12.98 -12.47 27.15
C LYS A 126 13.59 -11.35 27.98
N THR A 127 12.79 -10.34 28.27
CA THR A 127 13.20 -9.24 29.16
C THR A 127 12.08 -8.85 30.12
N LYS A 128 12.45 -8.24 31.25
CA LYS A 128 11.52 -7.81 32.28
C LYS A 128 11.19 -6.33 32.13
N VAL A 129 9.92 -6.01 32.21
CA VAL A 129 9.41 -4.65 32.30
C VAL A 129 9.10 -4.32 33.75
N LYS A 130 9.51 -3.14 34.20
CA LYS A 130 9.08 -2.55 35.46
C LYS A 130 9.04 -1.03 35.33
N LEU A 131 7.86 -0.45 35.50
CA LEU A 131 7.61 1.00 35.34
C LEU A 131 6.91 1.56 36.57
N ASP A 132 7.32 2.75 36.97
CA ASP A 132 6.58 3.62 37.88
C ASP A 132 5.51 4.38 37.04
N LEU A 133 4.25 4.30 37.48
CA LEU A 133 3.11 4.91 36.79
C LEU A 133 2.44 6.01 37.62
N ASN A 134 3.08 6.48 38.69
CA ASN A 134 2.53 7.54 39.53
C ASN A 134 2.19 8.79 38.69
N GLY A 135 0.88 9.15 38.66
CA GLY A 135 0.38 10.31 37.94
C GLY A 135 0.19 10.11 36.44
N VAL A 136 0.56 8.96 35.87
CA VAL A 136 0.34 8.63 34.45
C VAL A 136 -1.15 8.37 34.21
N LYS A 137 -1.69 8.96 33.15
CA LYS A 137 -3.13 8.85 32.80
C LYS A 137 -3.38 7.84 31.68
N GLU A 138 -2.51 7.82 30.69
CA GLU A 138 -2.64 6.98 29.50
C GLU A 138 -1.38 6.15 29.29
N MET A 139 -1.55 4.89 28.91
CA MET A 139 -0.47 3.97 28.56
C MET A 139 -0.78 3.30 27.22
N ILE A 140 0.25 3.13 26.40
CA ILE A 140 0.16 2.35 25.18
C ILE A 140 1.19 1.25 25.24
N LEU A 141 0.75 0.02 25.04
CA LEU A 141 1.61 -1.14 24.82
C LEU A 141 1.74 -1.36 23.32
N LEU A 142 2.98 -1.41 22.83
CA LEU A 142 3.30 -1.56 21.42
C LEU A 142 4.25 -2.74 21.24
N VAL A 143 4.01 -3.57 20.24
CA VAL A 143 4.95 -4.57 19.73
C VAL A 143 5.22 -4.27 18.27
N GLU A 144 6.45 -3.90 17.97
CA GLU A 144 6.88 -3.58 16.59
C GLU A 144 7.53 -4.78 15.95
N THR A 145 7.33 -4.92 14.63
CA THR A 145 8.16 -5.77 13.77
C THR A 145 9.57 -5.19 13.67
N THR A 146 10.52 -5.97 13.24
CA THR A 146 11.89 -5.51 13.00
C THR A 146 12.28 -5.67 11.53
N GLU A 147 13.56 -5.59 11.19
CA GLU A 147 14.05 -5.60 9.80
C GLU A 147 13.77 -6.92 9.05
N ASP A 148 13.49 -8.02 9.75
CA ASP A 148 13.16 -9.32 9.16
C ASP A 148 11.69 -9.44 8.71
N GLY A 149 10.87 -8.41 9.00
CA GLY A 149 9.46 -8.34 8.63
C GLY A 149 8.53 -9.03 9.63
N PRO A 150 7.22 -9.07 9.36
CA PRO A 150 6.23 -9.48 10.35
C PRO A 150 6.02 -10.98 10.51
N ASN A 151 6.80 -11.83 9.82
CA ASN A 151 6.57 -13.26 9.87
C ASN A 151 7.06 -13.88 11.19
N TRP A 152 6.20 -14.66 11.84
CA TRP A 152 6.50 -15.38 13.08
C TRP A 152 6.68 -14.46 14.31
N ASP A 153 6.13 -13.27 14.27
CA ASP A 153 6.25 -12.27 15.34
C ASP A 153 5.19 -12.48 16.46
N HIS A 154 5.00 -13.73 16.89
CA HIS A 154 4.10 -14.10 17.99
C HIS A 154 4.70 -13.62 19.31
N ALA A 155 4.08 -12.66 19.95
CA ALA A 155 4.64 -11.91 21.07
C ALA A 155 3.73 -11.92 22.29
N ASP A 156 4.33 -11.97 23.47
CA ASP A 156 3.59 -12.02 24.72
C ASP A 156 4.01 -10.95 25.71
N TRP A 157 3.02 -10.43 26.42
CA TRP A 157 3.14 -9.69 27.67
C TRP A 157 2.78 -10.63 28.83
N ALA A 158 3.71 -11.50 29.24
CA ALA A 158 3.49 -12.51 30.28
C ALA A 158 3.54 -11.88 31.68
N GLU A 159 2.71 -12.38 32.60
CA GLU A 159 2.54 -11.86 33.97
C GLU A 159 2.36 -10.32 34.03
N ALA A 160 1.75 -9.75 33.02
CA ALA A 160 1.48 -8.33 32.92
C ALA A 160 0.44 -7.90 33.97
N LYS A 161 0.85 -7.00 34.87
CA LYS A 161 -0.01 -6.54 35.97
C LYS A 161 0.24 -5.09 36.37
N PHE A 162 -0.80 -4.45 36.81
CA PHE A 162 -0.81 -3.13 37.42
C PHE A 162 -0.93 -3.24 38.95
N ILE A 163 -0.22 -2.39 39.68
CA ILE A 163 -0.53 -2.11 41.09
C ILE A 163 -1.30 -0.79 41.08
N VAL A 164 -2.50 -0.78 41.71
CA VAL A 164 -3.47 0.30 41.59
C VAL A 164 -3.93 0.77 42.95
N ALA A 165 -3.98 2.08 43.16
CA ALA A 165 -4.53 2.68 44.38
C ALA A 165 -5.80 3.50 44.01
N GLY A 166 -6.89 2.82 43.63
CA GLY A 166 -8.12 3.48 43.24
C GLY A 166 -8.87 2.79 42.12
N LEU A 167 -9.33 3.55 41.12
CA LEU A 167 -10.05 3.01 39.97
C LEU A 167 -9.14 2.10 39.14
N HIS A 168 -9.68 0.97 38.72
CA HIS A 168 -8.93 0.05 37.85
C HIS A 168 -8.70 0.64 36.47
N PRO A 169 -7.54 0.34 35.82
CA PRO A 169 -7.30 0.62 34.42
C PRO A 169 -8.39 0.01 33.52
N GLU A 170 -8.58 0.61 32.35
CA GLU A 170 -9.45 0.06 31.31
C GLU A 170 -8.80 0.21 29.95
N THR A 171 -8.98 -0.77 29.09
CA THR A 171 -8.58 -0.67 27.69
C THR A 171 -9.55 0.22 26.94
N VAL A 172 -9.02 1.04 26.05
CA VAL A 172 -9.82 1.95 25.22
C VAL A 172 -9.53 1.71 23.74
N ASP A 173 -10.50 2.03 22.89
CA ASP A 173 -10.28 1.98 21.45
C ASP A 173 -9.20 2.99 21.04
N PRO A 174 -8.35 2.66 20.05
CA PRO A 174 -7.43 3.62 19.47
C PRO A 174 -8.18 4.90 19.01
N PRO A 175 -7.55 6.07 19.11
CA PRO A 175 -8.14 7.30 18.59
C PRO A 175 -8.53 7.13 17.12
N ARG A 176 -9.78 7.42 16.77
CA ARG A 176 -10.22 7.41 15.37
C ARG A 176 -9.69 8.64 14.67
N GLU A 177 -8.98 8.44 13.58
CA GLU A 177 -8.61 9.51 12.69
C GLU A 177 -9.81 9.94 11.84
N LYS A 178 -9.84 11.24 11.53
CA LYS A 178 -10.88 11.78 10.64
C LYS A 178 -10.45 11.56 9.19
N GLU A 179 -11.35 11.04 8.38
CA GLU A 179 -11.23 11.00 6.93
C GLU A 179 -11.33 12.43 6.37
N GLU A 180 -10.18 13.08 6.20
CA GLU A 180 -10.11 14.41 5.61
C GLU A 180 -9.92 14.30 4.09
N ILE A 181 -10.86 14.81 3.31
CA ILE A 181 -10.76 14.90 1.86
C ILE A 181 -9.83 16.06 1.51
N LEU A 182 -8.62 15.75 1.02
CA LEU A 182 -7.59 16.74 0.70
C LEU A 182 -7.62 17.22 -0.75
N THR A 183 -7.98 16.34 -1.69
CA THR A 183 -8.04 16.65 -3.11
C THR A 183 -9.21 17.58 -3.39
N PRO A 184 -9.00 18.76 -3.98
CA PRO A 184 -10.09 19.63 -4.38
C PRO A 184 -10.90 19.00 -5.51
N LYS A 185 -12.17 19.36 -5.62
CA LYS A 185 -13.02 18.94 -6.75
C LYS A 185 -12.42 19.41 -8.06
N SER A 186 -12.47 18.55 -9.09
CA SER A 186 -12.01 18.88 -10.43
C SER A 186 -12.74 20.11 -10.99
N SER A 187 -12.00 20.97 -11.71
CA SER A 187 -12.58 22.11 -12.39
C SER A 187 -13.60 21.69 -13.45
N PRO A 188 -14.66 22.47 -13.68
CA PRO A 188 -15.58 22.24 -14.79
C PRO A 188 -14.96 22.53 -16.18
N GLU A 189 -13.88 23.33 -16.27
CA GLU A 189 -13.10 23.49 -17.50
C GLU A 189 -12.38 22.17 -17.83
N PRO A 190 -12.10 21.91 -19.14
CA PRO A 190 -11.40 20.70 -19.55
C PRO A 190 -9.97 20.66 -18.98
N ARG A 191 -9.54 19.49 -18.52
CA ARG A 191 -8.14 19.17 -18.19
C ARG A 191 -7.80 17.81 -18.76
N ILE A 192 -6.60 17.66 -19.35
CA ILE A 192 -6.06 16.38 -19.82
C ILE A 192 -5.11 15.85 -18.73
N ASN A 193 -5.35 14.63 -18.26
CA ASN A 193 -4.66 13.99 -17.12
C ASN A 193 -3.78 12.82 -17.57
N GLY A 194 -3.17 12.09 -16.61
CA GLY A 194 -2.44 10.85 -16.84
C GLY A 194 -1.10 11.01 -17.58
N ALA A 195 -0.62 9.93 -18.19
CA ALA A 195 0.68 9.86 -18.85
C ALA A 195 0.85 10.82 -20.04
N LYS A 196 2.07 11.33 -20.23
CA LYS A 196 2.46 12.18 -21.38
C LYS A 196 3.17 11.40 -22.49
N ILE A 197 3.46 10.11 -22.24
CA ILE A 197 4.19 9.23 -23.14
C ILE A 197 3.57 7.84 -23.15
N TYR A 198 3.58 7.18 -24.29
CA TYR A 198 3.06 5.83 -24.47
C TYR A 198 3.93 5.03 -25.42
N GLY A 199 4.29 3.78 -25.08
CA GLY A 199 5.08 2.88 -25.91
C GLY A 199 4.20 1.80 -26.55
N VAL A 200 4.50 1.46 -27.80
CA VAL A 200 3.85 0.38 -28.56
C VAL A 200 4.85 -0.28 -29.50
N ARG A 201 4.80 -1.62 -29.64
CA ARG A 201 5.60 -2.31 -30.65
C ARG A 201 5.01 -2.10 -32.07
N PRO A 202 5.84 -2.03 -33.12
CA PRO A 202 5.38 -1.88 -34.48
C PRO A 202 4.38 -2.98 -34.89
N GLY A 203 3.22 -2.57 -35.40
CA GLY A 203 2.17 -3.49 -35.84
C GLY A 203 1.30 -4.08 -34.72
N SER A 204 1.60 -3.85 -33.44
CA SER A 204 0.73 -4.25 -32.33
C SER A 204 -0.54 -3.41 -32.30
N PRO A 205 -1.68 -3.98 -31.82
CA PRO A 205 -2.89 -3.23 -31.56
C PRO A 205 -2.62 -2.09 -30.58
N PHE A 206 -3.07 -0.88 -30.93
CA PHE A 206 -2.98 0.31 -30.10
C PHE A 206 -4.34 0.60 -29.46
N LEU A 207 -4.35 0.81 -28.17
CA LEU A 207 -5.54 1.25 -27.44
C LEU A 207 -5.12 2.23 -26.34
N PHE A 208 -5.63 3.47 -26.45
CA PHE A 208 -5.40 4.51 -25.46
C PHE A 208 -6.63 5.39 -25.33
N ARG A 209 -7.20 5.49 -24.14
CA ARG A 209 -8.24 6.45 -23.80
C ARG A 209 -7.56 7.72 -23.29
N ILE A 210 -7.88 8.88 -23.87
CA ILE A 210 -7.42 10.17 -23.37
C ILE A 210 -8.08 10.43 -22.02
N PRO A 211 -7.33 10.44 -20.90
CA PRO A 211 -7.92 10.75 -19.61
C PRO A 211 -8.18 12.25 -19.53
N ALA A 212 -9.43 12.64 -19.27
CA ALA A 212 -9.78 14.05 -19.18
C ALA A 212 -10.96 14.29 -18.24
N THR A 213 -10.78 15.26 -17.35
CA THR A 213 -11.81 15.81 -16.46
C THR A 213 -12.43 17.09 -17.05
N GLY A 214 -13.61 17.45 -16.54
CA GLY A 214 -14.35 18.66 -16.96
C GLY A 214 -15.85 18.39 -17.10
N LYS A 215 -16.63 19.47 -17.23
CA LYS A 215 -18.08 19.38 -17.42
C LYS A 215 -18.40 18.64 -18.72
N ARG A 216 -19.19 17.58 -18.63
CA ARG A 216 -19.64 16.79 -19.79
C ARG A 216 -20.73 17.55 -20.60
N PRO A 217 -20.87 17.33 -21.94
CA PRO A 217 -20.05 16.43 -22.75
C PRO A 217 -18.67 17.00 -23.08
N LEU A 218 -17.66 16.11 -23.18
CA LEU A 218 -16.34 16.45 -23.70
C LEU A 218 -16.21 16.02 -25.16
N LYS A 219 -15.50 16.83 -25.98
CA LYS A 219 -15.10 16.49 -27.35
C LYS A 219 -13.58 16.38 -27.41
N TYR A 220 -13.11 15.38 -28.13
CA TYR A 220 -11.70 15.02 -28.21
C TYR A 220 -11.18 15.15 -29.63
N ALA A 221 -9.94 15.62 -29.78
CA ALA A 221 -9.18 15.61 -31.01
C ALA A 221 -7.71 15.30 -30.78
N ALA A 222 -7.05 14.77 -31.79
CA ALA A 222 -5.62 14.48 -31.78
C ALA A 222 -5.02 14.86 -33.13
N LYS A 223 -4.00 15.73 -33.13
CA LYS A 223 -3.27 16.15 -34.33
C LYS A 223 -1.87 15.53 -34.32
N GLY A 224 -1.47 14.92 -35.43
CA GLY A 224 -0.15 14.30 -35.57
C GLY A 224 -0.11 12.83 -35.11
N LEU A 225 -1.25 12.12 -35.13
CA LEU A 225 -1.27 10.68 -34.93
C LEU A 225 -0.45 9.96 -36.01
N PRO A 226 0.35 8.92 -35.66
CA PRO A 226 0.98 8.04 -36.64
C PRO A 226 -0.05 7.42 -37.60
N GLN A 227 0.39 7.10 -38.83
CA GLN A 227 -0.45 6.41 -39.78
C GLN A 227 -1.01 5.11 -39.21
N GLY A 228 -2.29 4.83 -39.44
CA GLY A 228 -3.01 3.67 -38.94
C GLY A 228 -3.66 3.84 -37.57
N LEU A 229 -3.45 4.96 -36.87
CA LEU A 229 -4.17 5.31 -35.64
C LEU A 229 -5.28 6.33 -35.92
N THR A 230 -6.41 6.13 -35.24
CA THR A 230 -7.57 7.02 -35.32
C THR A 230 -8.10 7.35 -33.94
N ILE A 231 -8.79 8.47 -33.81
CA ILE A 231 -9.45 8.89 -32.57
C ILE A 231 -10.98 8.91 -32.74
N ASN A 232 -11.68 8.42 -31.73
CA ASN A 232 -13.11 8.65 -31.60
C ASN A 232 -13.34 9.98 -30.85
N ALA A 233 -13.92 10.96 -31.53
CA ALA A 233 -14.08 12.30 -30.99
C ALA A 233 -15.05 12.42 -29.82
N SER A 234 -15.94 11.46 -29.61
CA SER A 234 -16.90 11.48 -28.49
C SER A 234 -16.39 10.74 -27.24
N THR A 235 -15.57 9.71 -27.42
CA THR A 235 -15.06 8.88 -26.30
C THR A 235 -13.62 9.19 -25.92
N GLY A 236 -12.85 9.85 -26.81
CA GLY A 236 -11.42 10.09 -26.62
C GLY A 236 -10.55 8.85 -26.79
N ILE A 237 -11.11 7.75 -27.32
CA ILE A 237 -10.36 6.50 -27.54
C ILE A 237 -9.56 6.63 -28.84
N ILE A 238 -8.24 6.45 -28.74
CA ILE A 238 -7.31 6.30 -29.85
C ILE A 238 -7.08 4.80 -30.05
N SER A 239 -7.31 4.31 -31.25
CA SER A 239 -7.15 2.89 -31.58
C SER A 239 -6.62 2.69 -33.00
N GLY A 240 -6.22 1.44 -33.31
CA GLY A 240 -5.67 1.05 -34.61
C GLY A 240 -4.38 0.25 -34.45
N SER A 241 -3.50 0.35 -35.43
CA SER A 241 -2.16 -0.25 -35.41
C SER A 241 -1.23 0.60 -36.29
N THR A 242 0.02 0.74 -35.89
CA THR A 242 1.01 1.48 -36.66
C THR A 242 2.34 0.75 -36.71
N SER A 243 3.04 0.82 -37.85
CA SER A 243 4.40 0.31 -38.04
C SER A 243 5.41 1.44 -38.24
N ASP A 244 4.99 2.70 -38.06
CA ASP A 244 5.83 3.90 -38.22
C ASP A 244 6.74 4.08 -37.01
N ILE A 245 7.94 3.46 -37.08
CA ILE A 245 8.92 3.42 -36.00
C ILE A 245 9.44 4.82 -35.69
N GLY A 246 9.43 5.21 -34.42
CA GLY A 246 9.96 6.50 -33.97
C GLY A 246 9.19 7.12 -32.83
N LYS A 247 9.49 8.40 -32.54
CA LYS A 247 8.79 9.22 -31.55
C LYS A 247 7.86 10.20 -32.25
N HIS A 248 6.57 10.07 -32.05
CA HIS A 248 5.54 10.90 -32.66
C HIS A 248 4.95 11.85 -31.63
N LYS A 249 5.10 13.16 -31.89
CA LYS A 249 4.51 14.20 -31.06
C LYS A 249 3.07 14.44 -31.51
N VAL A 250 2.13 14.11 -30.65
CA VAL A 250 0.69 14.26 -30.88
C VAL A 250 0.18 15.39 -30.00
N MET A 251 -0.54 16.33 -30.59
CA MET A 251 -1.26 17.35 -29.82
C MET A 251 -2.68 16.85 -29.53
N LEU A 252 -2.93 16.53 -28.27
CA LEU A 252 -4.26 16.19 -27.77
C LEU A 252 -5.02 17.46 -27.45
N THR A 253 -6.29 17.50 -27.81
CA THR A 253 -7.21 18.63 -27.52
C THR A 253 -8.50 18.07 -26.93
N VAL A 254 -8.96 18.67 -25.83
CA VAL A 254 -10.25 18.37 -25.20
C VAL A 254 -11.02 19.66 -25.02
N THR A 255 -12.29 19.65 -25.40
CA THR A 255 -13.16 20.85 -25.37
C THR A 255 -14.50 20.54 -24.72
N ASN A 256 -15.07 21.54 -24.05
CA ASN A 256 -16.47 21.57 -23.62
C ASN A 256 -17.05 22.98 -23.79
N SER A 257 -18.23 23.24 -23.25
CA SER A 257 -18.90 24.54 -23.32
C SER A 257 -18.16 25.68 -22.57
N LEU A 258 -17.16 25.36 -21.71
CA LEU A 258 -16.47 26.33 -20.88
C LEU A 258 -15.04 26.62 -21.35
N GLY A 259 -14.49 25.79 -22.24
CA GLY A 259 -13.14 26.03 -22.74
C GLY A 259 -12.50 24.87 -23.47
N LYS A 260 -11.17 24.98 -23.56
CA LYS A 260 -10.30 24.02 -24.24
C LYS A 260 -9.05 23.75 -23.41
N ALA A 261 -8.63 22.49 -23.38
CA ALA A 261 -7.31 22.05 -22.91
C ALA A 261 -6.53 21.43 -24.06
N GLU A 262 -5.24 21.73 -24.11
CA GLU A 262 -4.29 21.14 -25.06
C GLU A 262 -3.08 20.58 -24.33
N ARG A 263 -2.60 19.41 -24.78
CA ARG A 263 -1.42 18.78 -24.18
C ARG A 263 -0.64 17.98 -25.22
N GLN A 264 0.68 18.15 -25.21
CA GLN A 264 1.56 17.31 -26.00
C GLN A 264 1.59 15.90 -25.39
N PHE A 265 1.43 14.90 -26.24
CA PHE A 265 1.52 13.48 -25.95
C PHE A 265 2.51 12.84 -26.90
N THR A 266 3.38 11.96 -26.41
CA THR A 266 4.38 11.31 -27.24
C THR A 266 4.05 9.83 -27.41
N ILE A 267 3.83 9.37 -28.64
CA ILE A 267 3.73 7.95 -28.97
C ILE A 267 5.10 7.49 -29.44
N VAL A 268 5.65 6.47 -28.77
CA VAL A 268 6.92 5.84 -29.12
C VAL A 268 6.64 4.49 -29.74
N VAL A 269 6.83 4.38 -31.05
CA VAL A 269 6.72 3.11 -31.78
C VAL A 269 8.10 2.46 -31.82
N GLY A 270 8.27 1.36 -31.08
CA GLY A 270 9.56 0.70 -30.93
C GLY A 270 9.45 -0.56 -30.09
N ASN A 271 10.57 -1.03 -29.53
CA ASN A 271 10.64 -2.27 -28.78
C ASN A 271 10.29 -2.16 -27.28
N LYS A 272 9.98 -0.95 -26.77
CA LYS A 272 9.65 -0.71 -25.37
C LYS A 272 8.18 -0.36 -25.20
N ILE A 273 7.53 -1.03 -24.26
CA ILE A 273 6.17 -0.76 -23.78
C ILE A 273 6.22 -0.32 -22.32
N ALA A 274 5.08 -0.01 -21.71
CA ALA A 274 5.00 0.41 -20.30
C ALA A 274 5.99 1.54 -19.96
N LEU A 275 6.05 2.60 -20.79
CA LEU A 275 6.97 3.72 -20.62
C LEU A 275 6.67 4.57 -19.38
N THR A 276 5.48 4.44 -18.80
CA THR A 276 5.12 4.85 -17.44
C THR A 276 4.61 3.63 -16.69
N PRO A 277 4.61 3.64 -15.35
CA PRO A 277 4.08 2.53 -14.56
C PRO A 277 2.63 2.20 -14.94
N PRO A 278 2.24 0.93 -15.04
CA PRO A 278 0.83 0.56 -15.24
C PRO A 278 -0.06 1.09 -14.12
N MET A 279 -1.24 1.60 -14.49
CA MET A 279 -2.29 2.03 -13.56
C MET A 279 -3.58 1.27 -13.86
N GLY A 280 -4.16 0.64 -12.85
CA GLY A 280 -5.38 -0.13 -13.02
C GLY A 280 -5.89 -0.77 -11.74
N TRP A 281 -6.56 -1.88 -11.89
CA TRP A 281 -7.18 -2.65 -10.83
C TRP A 281 -6.83 -4.13 -10.99
N ASN A 282 -6.82 -4.87 -9.88
CA ASN A 282 -6.62 -6.32 -9.86
C ASN A 282 -7.62 -6.96 -8.89
N SER A 283 -8.13 -8.13 -9.24
CA SER A 283 -9.23 -8.79 -8.53
C SER A 283 -8.86 -9.47 -7.21
N TRP A 284 -7.56 -9.69 -6.93
CA TRP A 284 -7.16 -10.58 -5.83
C TRP A 284 -7.53 -10.05 -4.44
N ASN A 285 -7.13 -8.82 -4.13
CA ASN A 285 -7.27 -8.30 -2.76
C ASN A 285 -8.72 -8.00 -2.34
N CYS A 286 -9.67 -7.99 -3.28
CA CYS A 286 -11.08 -7.89 -2.95
C CYS A 286 -11.82 -9.21 -3.09
N PHE A 287 -11.60 -10.00 -4.13
CA PHE A 287 -12.44 -11.14 -4.43
C PHE A 287 -11.78 -12.51 -4.25
N ALA A 288 -10.44 -12.60 -4.26
CA ALA A 288 -9.70 -13.87 -4.21
C ALA A 288 -10.35 -14.92 -5.14
N GLU A 289 -10.66 -16.13 -4.64
CA GLU A 289 -11.30 -17.19 -5.42
C GLU A 289 -12.75 -16.90 -5.83
N ALA A 290 -13.39 -15.89 -5.25
CA ALA A 290 -14.77 -15.53 -5.57
C ALA A 290 -14.92 -14.73 -6.89
N VAL A 291 -13.82 -14.47 -7.61
CA VAL A 291 -13.82 -13.74 -8.89
C VAL A 291 -14.59 -14.49 -9.98
N ASP A 292 -15.27 -13.73 -10.87
CA ASP A 292 -16.00 -14.23 -12.04
C ASP A 292 -16.09 -13.16 -13.15
N ASP A 293 -16.57 -13.53 -14.34
CA ASP A 293 -16.76 -12.65 -15.51
C ASP A 293 -17.60 -11.41 -15.15
N GLN A 294 -18.67 -11.57 -14.37
CA GLN A 294 -19.55 -10.47 -14.01
C GLN A 294 -18.84 -9.44 -13.12
N LYS A 295 -18.03 -9.89 -12.17
CA LYS A 295 -17.25 -8.97 -11.31
C LYS A 295 -16.21 -8.19 -12.09
N ILE A 296 -15.56 -8.82 -13.09
CA ILE A 296 -14.61 -8.14 -13.98
C ILE A 296 -15.33 -7.08 -14.83
N ARG A 297 -16.52 -7.38 -15.39
CA ARG A 297 -17.34 -6.38 -16.10
C ARG A 297 -17.76 -5.25 -15.17
N SER A 298 -18.21 -5.58 -13.97
CA SER A 298 -18.61 -4.58 -12.97
C SER A 298 -17.45 -3.69 -12.55
N ALA A 299 -16.24 -4.22 -12.40
CA ALA A 299 -15.03 -3.44 -12.13
C ALA A 299 -14.70 -2.48 -13.30
N ALA A 300 -14.81 -2.95 -14.55
CA ALA A 300 -14.63 -2.11 -15.73
C ALA A 300 -15.68 -0.98 -15.81
N ASP A 301 -16.93 -1.29 -15.49
CA ASP A 301 -18.01 -0.30 -15.41
C ASP A 301 -17.78 0.71 -14.29
N ALA A 302 -17.38 0.25 -13.12
CA ALA A 302 -17.06 1.11 -11.98
C ALA A 302 -15.88 2.05 -12.27
N LEU A 303 -14.83 1.58 -12.95
CA LEU A 303 -13.68 2.40 -13.34
C LEU A 303 -14.11 3.57 -14.26
N ILE A 304 -15.09 3.35 -15.15
CA ILE A 304 -15.65 4.38 -16.03
C ILE A 304 -16.64 5.27 -15.27
N SER A 305 -17.60 4.68 -14.57
CA SER A 305 -18.73 5.42 -13.95
C SER A 305 -18.31 6.27 -12.77
N SER A 306 -17.32 5.84 -11.99
CA SER A 306 -16.72 6.66 -10.93
C SER A 306 -15.93 7.86 -11.46
N GLY A 307 -15.44 7.78 -12.71
CA GLY A 307 -14.56 8.78 -13.30
C GLY A 307 -13.06 8.47 -13.13
N LEU A 308 -12.66 7.40 -12.49
CA LEU A 308 -11.23 7.05 -12.31
C LEU A 308 -10.50 6.93 -13.66
N ALA A 309 -11.17 6.42 -14.71
CA ALA A 309 -10.60 6.40 -16.07
C ALA A 309 -10.24 7.79 -16.61
N ASP A 310 -10.92 8.85 -16.15
CA ASP A 310 -10.64 10.25 -16.53
C ASP A 310 -9.37 10.80 -15.85
N HIS A 311 -8.82 10.07 -14.85
CA HIS A 311 -7.57 10.35 -14.16
C HIS A 311 -6.40 9.47 -14.65
N GLY A 312 -6.64 8.52 -15.59
CA GLY A 312 -5.59 7.71 -16.22
C GLY A 312 -5.55 6.24 -15.82
N TRP A 313 -6.47 5.79 -14.98
CA TRP A 313 -6.62 4.37 -14.65
C TRP A 313 -7.16 3.60 -15.86
N ALA A 314 -6.47 2.50 -16.25
CA ALA A 314 -6.72 1.89 -17.55
C ALA A 314 -6.79 0.36 -17.56
N TYR A 315 -6.13 -0.33 -16.62
CA TYR A 315 -6.08 -1.79 -16.61
C TYR A 315 -7.15 -2.39 -15.70
N ILE A 316 -7.76 -3.49 -16.15
CA ILE A 316 -8.65 -4.37 -15.38
C ILE A 316 -8.03 -5.76 -15.41
N ASN A 317 -7.40 -6.19 -14.33
CA ASN A 317 -6.63 -7.43 -14.30
C ASN A 317 -7.39 -8.53 -13.56
N ILE A 318 -7.58 -9.66 -14.24
CA ILE A 318 -8.03 -10.91 -13.65
C ILE A 318 -6.82 -11.54 -12.98
N ASP A 319 -6.89 -11.77 -11.67
CA ASP A 319 -5.89 -12.53 -10.94
C ASP A 319 -6.17 -14.05 -11.07
N ASP A 320 -5.70 -14.88 -10.17
CA ASP A 320 -5.87 -16.33 -10.16
C ASP A 320 -7.35 -16.77 -10.26
N CYS A 321 -7.61 -18.07 -10.37
CA CYS A 321 -8.94 -18.72 -10.30
C CYS A 321 -9.84 -18.62 -11.55
N TRP A 322 -9.31 -18.21 -12.70
CA TRP A 322 -10.06 -18.15 -13.96
C TRP A 322 -9.96 -19.45 -14.79
N ALA A 323 -8.87 -20.22 -14.64
CA ALA A 323 -8.65 -21.48 -15.36
C ALA A 323 -9.41 -22.65 -14.71
N ILE A 324 -9.29 -23.85 -15.26
CA ILE A 324 -9.80 -25.08 -14.64
C ILE A 324 -8.97 -25.43 -13.40
N LYS A 325 -9.63 -25.84 -12.30
CA LYS A 325 -9.01 -26.39 -11.09
C LYS A 325 -9.03 -27.92 -11.17
N PRO A 326 -7.89 -28.59 -11.48
CA PRO A 326 -7.83 -30.03 -11.59
C PRO A 326 -8.20 -30.72 -10.28
N GLY A 327 -9.02 -31.77 -10.36
CA GLY A 327 -9.42 -32.57 -9.19
C GLY A 327 -10.45 -31.89 -8.26
N SER A 328 -10.98 -30.73 -8.62
CA SER A 328 -12.05 -30.08 -7.86
C SER A 328 -13.39 -30.76 -8.05
N ASP A 329 -14.15 -30.93 -6.97
CA ASP A 329 -15.55 -31.39 -6.98
C ASP A 329 -16.53 -30.27 -7.34
N ASP A 330 -16.09 -28.99 -7.27
CA ASP A 330 -16.91 -27.86 -7.68
C ASP A 330 -17.06 -27.83 -9.21
N THR A 331 -18.29 -28.06 -9.66
CA THR A 331 -18.64 -28.09 -11.09
C THR A 331 -18.45 -26.74 -11.81
N MET A 332 -18.30 -25.65 -11.09
CA MET A 332 -18.05 -24.33 -11.68
C MET A 332 -16.60 -24.15 -12.09
N VAL A 333 -15.67 -24.83 -11.44
CA VAL A 333 -14.22 -24.67 -11.70
C VAL A 333 -13.57 -25.96 -12.21
N SER A 334 -14.26 -27.14 -12.15
CA SER A 334 -13.74 -28.42 -12.65
C SER A 334 -13.96 -28.59 -14.15
N GLY A 335 -13.17 -29.47 -14.76
CA GLY A 335 -13.26 -29.80 -16.19
C GLY A 335 -11.92 -30.23 -16.78
N ASN A 336 -11.84 -30.26 -18.12
CA ASN A 336 -10.58 -30.49 -18.81
C ASN A 336 -9.70 -29.23 -18.75
N ALA A 337 -8.52 -29.38 -18.19
CA ALA A 337 -7.56 -28.27 -18.05
C ALA A 337 -7.20 -27.63 -19.40
N ARG A 338 -7.10 -28.45 -20.44
CA ARG A 338 -6.76 -28.01 -21.80
C ARG A 338 -7.66 -28.70 -22.83
N ASP A 339 -7.82 -28.10 -23.99
CA ASP A 339 -8.51 -28.65 -25.12
C ASP A 339 -7.65 -29.71 -25.85
N LYS A 340 -8.22 -30.35 -26.90
CA LYS A 340 -7.52 -31.35 -27.72
C LYS A 340 -6.28 -30.82 -28.46
N ASN A 341 -6.12 -29.52 -28.56
CA ASN A 341 -4.99 -28.83 -29.19
C ASN A 341 -3.96 -28.34 -28.17
N GLY A 342 -4.14 -28.62 -26.88
CA GLY A 342 -3.27 -28.19 -25.79
C GLY A 342 -3.57 -26.79 -25.27
N MET A 343 -4.59 -26.10 -25.82
CA MET A 343 -4.93 -24.73 -25.39
C MET A 343 -5.62 -24.77 -24.02
N ILE A 344 -5.24 -23.81 -23.15
CA ILE A 344 -5.78 -23.71 -21.79
C ILE A 344 -7.26 -23.33 -21.81
N ASN A 345 -8.06 -23.99 -20.99
CA ASN A 345 -9.47 -23.70 -20.83
C ASN A 345 -9.74 -22.82 -19.63
N SER A 346 -10.63 -21.85 -19.81
CA SER A 346 -11.24 -21.14 -18.69
C SER A 346 -12.32 -22.01 -18.04
N ASN A 347 -12.61 -21.75 -16.75
CA ASN A 347 -13.69 -22.42 -16.04
C ASN A 347 -15.06 -21.78 -16.35
N LYS A 348 -16.13 -22.31 -15.78
CA LYS A 348 -17.50 -21.82 -16.06
C LYS A 348 -17.81 -20.46 -15.47
N LYS A 349 -16.99 -19.96 -14.51
CA LYS A 349 -17.09 -18.57 -14.04
C LYS A 349 -16.65 -17.57 -15.11
N PHE A 350 -15.86 -18.02 -16.10
CA PHE A 350 -15.35 -17.22 -17.23
C PHE A 350 -15.68 -17.92 -18.56
N PRO A 351 -16.94 -17.90 -18.98
CA PRO A 351 -17.41 -18.71 -20.11
C PRO A 351 -16.84 -18.28 -21.47
N ASP A 352 -16.47 -17.01 -21.62
CA ASP A 352 -15.91 -16.47 -22.87
C ASP A 352 -14.91 -15.34 -22.58
N MET A 353 -13.64 -15.69 -22.49
CA MET A 353 -12.53 -14.75 -22.21
C MET A 353 -12.35 -13.71 -23.33
N LYS A 354 -12.67 -14.08 -24.58
CA LYS A 354 -12.58 -13.13 -25.70
C LYS A 354 -13.68 -12.08 -25.65
N ALA A 355 -14.92 -12.49 -25.40
CA ALA A 355 -16.03 -11.57 -25.24
C ALA A 355 -15.84 -10.65 -24.01
N LEU A 356 -15.26 -11.15 -22.92
CA LEU A 356 -14.91 -10.35 -21.76
C LEU A 356 -13.85 -9.29 -22.11
N SER A 357 -12.79 -9.67 -22.80
CA SER A 357 -11.75 -8.76 -23.28
C SER A 357 -12.32 -7.68 -24.21
N ASP A 358 -13.15 -8.08 -25.19
CA ASP A 358 -13.78 -7.12 -26.12
C ASP A 358 -14.68 -6.12 -25.39
N TYR A 359 -15.37 -6.57 -24.34
CA TYR A 359 -16.18 -5.68 -23.49
C TYR A 359 -15.32 -4.62 -22.80
N VAL A 360 -14.21 -5.02 -22.18
CA VAL A 360 -13.28 -4.10 -21.51
C VAL A 360 -12.66 -3.13 -22.52
N HIS A 361 -12.19 -3.63 -23.68
CA HIS A 361 -11.63 -2.81 -24.75
C HIS A 361 -12.62 -1.82 -25.34
N SER A 362 -13.92 -2.18 -25.42
CA SER A 362 -14.97 -1.26 -25.93
C SER A 362 -15.08 0.03 -25.11
N LYS A 363 -14.64 0.01 -23.85
CA LYS A 363 -14.58 1.16 -22.95
C LYS A 363 -13.27 1.96 -23.06
N GLY A 364 -12.32 1.50 -23.90
CA GLY A 364 -10.97 2.07 -24.00
C GLY A 364 -10.06 1.66 -22.85
N LEU A 365 -10.44 0.63 -22.10
CA LEU A 365 -9.66 0.03 -21.01
C LEU A 365 -8.88 -1.18 -21.54
N LYS A 366 -7.92 -1.64 -20.77
CA LYS A 366 -7.07 -2.81 -21.02
C LYS A 366 -7.38 -3.92 -20.04
N ILE A 367 -7.16 -5.17 -20.45
CA ILE A 367 -7.42 -6.32 -19.61
C ILE A 367 -6.16 -7.16 -19.40
N GLY A 368 -5.96 -7.62 -18.16
CA GLY A 368 -4.86 -8.53 -17.80
C GLY A 368 -5.34 -9.89 -17.36
N ILE A 369 -4.38 -10.82 -17.33
CA ILE A 369 -4.60 -12.21 -16.92
C ILE A 369 -3.46 -12.65 -16.01
N TYR A 370 -3.67 -13.74 -15.29
CA TYR A 370 -2.72 -14.35 -14.36
C TYR A 370 -2.36 -15.77 -14.80
N SER A 371 -1.12 -16.19 -14.58
CA SER A 371 -0.67 -17.59 -14.70
C SER A 371 0.58 -17.82 -13.84
N SER A 372 1.12 -19.04 -13.90
CA SER A 372 2.32 -19.47 -13.18
C SER A 372 3.20 -20.34 -14.09
N PRO A 373 4.54 -20.32 -13.92
CA PRO A 373 5.44 -21.25 -14.61
C PRO A 373 5.33 -22.70 -14.13
N GLY A 374 4.71 -22.95 -13.00
CA GLY A 374 4.46 -24.31 -12.50
C GLY A 374 3.28 -25.00 -13.18
N PRO A 375 2.99 -26.26 -12.86
CA PRO A 375 1.82 -26.97 -13.37
C PRO A 375 0.50 -26.40 -12.81
N LEU A 376 0.55 -25.81 -11.60
CA LEU A 376 -0.58 -25.20 -10.92
C LEU A 376 -0.26 -23.77 -10.49
N THR A 377 -1.28 -22.94 -10.42
CA THR A 377 -1.25 -21.61 -9.81
C THR A 377 -1.17 -21.69 -8.28
N CYS A 378 -1.10 -20.56 -7.59
CA CYS A 378 -1.06 -20.50 -6.12
C CYS A 378 -2.37 -21.00 -5.48
N ALA A 379 -3.51 -20.89 -6.15
CA ALA A 379 -4.80 -21.43 -5.72
C ALA A 379 -5.13 -22.80 -6.36
N ASP A 380 -4.14 -23.53 -6.88
CA ASP A 380 -4.23 -24.86 -7.48
C ASP A 380 -5.03 -24.94 -8.78
N TYR A 381 -5.12 -23.84 -9.54
CA TYR A 381 -5.68 -23.85 -10.88
C TYR A 381 -4.62 -24.20 -11.93
N THR A 382 -5.05 -24.60 -13.13
CA THR A 382 -4.14 -24.94 -14.25
C THR A 382 -3.25 -23.76 -14.59
N ALA A 383 -1.95 -24.02 -14.75
CA ALA A 383 -0.96 -23.03 -15.12
C ALA A 383 -0.16 -23.40 -16.38
N SER A 384 0.91 -22.67 -16.70
CA SER A 384 1.53 -22.69 -18.03
C SER A 384 2.69 -23.67 -18.22
N TYR A 385 3.05 -24.47 -17.23
CA TYR A 385 4.20 -25.37 -17.27
C TYR A 385 4.20 -26.26 -18.52
N HIS A 386 5.25 -26.20 -19.34
CA HIS A 386 5.41 -26.88 -20.64
C HIS A 386 4.41 -26.44 -21.74
N HIS A 387 3.61 -25.40 -21.51
CA HIS A 387 2.62 -24.87 -22.45
C HIS A 387 2.77 -23.35 -22.66
N GLU A 388 3.90 -22.76 -22.29
CA GLU A 388 4.10 -21.31 -22.31
C GLU A 388 3.86 -20.71 -23.69
N ALA A 389 4.23 -21.44 -24.76
CA ALA A 389 4.03 -20.95 -26.14
C ALA A 389 2.55 -20.96 -26.55
N ASP A 390 1.81 -22.00 -26.16
CA ASP A 390 0.37 -22.13 -26.44
C ASP A 390 -0.44 -21.13 -25.63
N ASP A 391 -0.10 -20.97 -24.36
CA ASP A 391 -0.77 -20.04 -23.44
C ASP A 391 -0.52 -18.59 -23.84
N ALA A 392 0.72 -18.20 -24.16
CA ALA A 392 1.03 -16.86 -24.67
C ALA A 392 0.24 -16.55 -25.95
N LYS A 393 0.11 -17.51 -26.87
CA LYS A 393 -0.72 -17.40 -28.09
C LYS A 393 -2.20 -17.25 -27.73
N GLN A 394 -2.69 -18.03 -26.77
CA GLN A 394 -4.08 -17.96 -26.33
C GLN A 394 -4.40 -16.64 -25.66
N PHE A 395 -3.53 -16.14 -24.78
CA PHE A 395 -3.69 -14.83 -24.14
C PHE A 395 -3.72 -13.70 -25.17
N ALA A 396 -2.84 -13.75 -26.16
CA ALA A 396 -2.86 -12.79 -27.26
C ALA A 396 -4.14 -12.87 -28.12
N ASN A 397 -4.65 -14.08 -28.40
CA ASN A 397 -5.89 -14.31 -29.14
C ASN A 397 -7.13 -13.83 -28.37
N TRP A 398 -7.15 -13.99 -27.07
CA TRP A 398 -8.19 -13.44 -26.21
C TRP A 398 -8.12 -11.91 -26.10
N GLY A 399 -6.96 -11.33 -26.41
CA GLY A 399 -6.79 -9.87 -26.37
C GLY A 399 -6.23 -9.37 -25.05
N MET A 400 -5.51 -10.19 -24.29
CA MET A 400 -4.91 -9.76 -23.03
C MET A 400 -3.77 -8.76 -23.25
N ASP A 401 -3.70 -7.74 -22.39
CA ASP A 401 -2.74 -6.63 -22.44
C ASP A 401 -1.72 -6.67 -21.28
N TYR A 402 -1.91 -7.57 -20.32
CA TYR A 402 -1.10 -7.70 -19.11
C TYR A 402 -1.06 -9.16 -18.67
N LEU A 403 0.09 -9.66 -18.23
CA LEU A 403 0.25 -10.98 -17.64
C LEU A 403 0.98 -10.86 -16.29
N LYS A 404 0.29 -11.17 -15.19
CA LYS A 404 0.92 -11.45 -13.90
C LYS A 404 1.36 -12.91 -13.90
N TYR A 405 2.67 -13.16 -13.78
CA TYR A 405 3.26 -14.49 -13.87
C TYR A 405 3.94 -14.85 -12.56
N ASP A 406 3.26 -15.67 -11.77
CA ASP A 406 3.56 -15.90 -10.37
C ASP A 406 4.36 -17.19 -10.16
N TRP A 407 5.27 -17.22 -9.18
CA TRP A 407 6.17 -18.35 -8.94
C TRP A 407 5.46 -19.63 -8.52
N CYS A 408 4.50 -19.58 -7.60
CA CYS A 408 3.61 -20.67 -7.14
C CYS A 408 4.26 -22.07 -7.08
N SER A 409 3.62 -23.07 -7.73
CA SER A 409 4.07 -24.46 -7.71
C SER A 409 5.40 -24.72 -8.46
N TYR A 410 5.94 -23.74 -9.19
CA TYR A 410 7.28 -23.89 -9.78
C TYR A 410 8.37 -24.09 -8.71
N GLY A 411 8.14 -23.63 -7.49
CA GLY A 411 9.00 -23.92 -6.35
C GLY A 411 9.22 -25.40 -6.06
N ASN A 412 8.30 -26.27 -6.47
CA ASN A 412 8.42 -27.73 -6.37
C ASN A 412 9.24 -28.35 -7.51
N ILE A 413 9.47 -27.59 -8.59
CA ILE A 413 10.20 -28.04 -9.79
C ILE A 413 11.63 -27.53 -9.78
N ALA A 414 11.83 -26.29 -9.33
CA ALA A 414 13.15 -25.68 -9.24
C ALA A 414 14.07 -26.52 -8.33
N LYS A 415 15.16 -27.01 -8.90
CA LYS A 415 16.10 -27.88 -8.17
C LYS A 415 16.81 -27.15 -7.04
N ASP A 416 17.06 -25.88 -7.25
CA ASP A 416 17.64 -24.97 -6.28
C ASP A 416 17.12 -23.52 -6.54
N LYS A 417 17.53 -22.57 -5.70
CA LYS A 417 17.18 -21.16 -5.85
C LYS A 417 18.33 -20.34 -6.42
N ASN A 418 19.22 -20.95 -7.22
CA ASN A 418 20.24 -20.18 -7.90
C ASN A 418 19.64 -19.26 -8.98
N LEU A 419 20.40 -18.28 -9.41
CA LEU A 419 19.91 -17.25 -10.31
C LEU A 419 19.43 -17.81 -11.67
N ILE A 420 20.05 -18.87 -12.18
CA ILE A 420 19.67 -19.50 -13.45
C ILE A 420 18.28 -20.12 -13.33
N GLU A 421 18.01 -20.87 -12.26
CA GLU A 421 16.69 -21.47 -12.03
C GLU A 421 15.61 -20.42 -11.76
N LEU A 422 15.94 -19.32 -11.06
CA LEU A 422 15.02 -18.21 -10.84
C LEU A 422 14.63 -17.47 -12.14
N GLN A 423 15.56 -17.34 -13.09
CA GLN A 423 15.35 -16.64 -14.36
C GLN A 423 14.69 -17.49 -15.43
N LYS A 424 14.99 -18.78 -15.46
CA LYS A 424 14.61 -19.72 -16.52
C LYS A 424 13.12 -19.69 -16.92
N PRO A 425 12.14 -19.79 -15.98
CA PRO A 425 10.73 -19.82 -16.36
C PRO A 425 10.27 -18.49 -16.94
N TYR A 426 10.82 -17.37 -16.44
CA TYR A 426 10.48 -16.05 -16.95
C TYR A 426 11.04 -15.80 -18.35
N LEU A 427 12.25 -16.28 -18.66
CA LEU A 427 12.81 -16.25 -20.02
C LEU A 427 11.95 -17.07 -20.99
N THR A 428 11.50 -18.28 -20.56
CA THR A 428 10.65 -19.13 -21.39
C THR A 428 9.35 -18.45 -21.78
N MET A 429 8.66 -17.85 -20.82
CA MET A 429 7.42 -17.11 -21.08
C MET A 429 7.67 -15.83 -21.88
N ASN A 430 8.74 -15.08 -21.58
CA ASN A 430 9.11 -13.89 -22.35
C ASN A 430 9.33 -14.20 -23.84
N ASP A 431 10.03 -15.31 -24.15
CA ASP A 431 10.24 -15.75 -25.54
C ASP A 431 8.92 -16.09 -26.23
N ALA A 432 7.98 -16.65 -25.50
CA ALA A 432 6.64 -16.97 -26.01
C ALA A 432 5.80 -15.70 -26.27
N LEU A 433 5.82 -14.75 -25.33
CA LEU A 433 5.11 -13.45 -25.46
C LEU A 433 5.67 -12.59 -26.59
N ASN A 434 7.00 -12.56 -26.78
CA ASN A 434 7.65 -11.78 -27.84
C ASN A 434 7.31 -12.26 -29.25
N LYS A 435 6.90 -13.50 -29.43
CA LYS A 435 6.42 -14.04 -30.70
C LYS A 435 4.99 -13.60 -31.05
N GLN A 436 4.27 -13.03 -30.09
CA GLN A 436 2.89 -12.58 -30.35
C GLN A 436 2.87 -11.17 -30.96
N LYS A 437 1.90 -10.94 -31.85
CA LYS A 437 1.64 -9.62 -32.47
C LYS A 437 0.73 -8.76 -31.59
N ARG A 438 0.96 -8.78 -30.29
CA ARG A 438 0.24 -7.98 -29.30
C ARG A 438 1.18 -7.61 -28.16
N ASP A 439 1.07 -6.40 -27.69
CA ASP A 439 1.78 -5.94 -26.52
C ASP A 439 1.10 -6.47 -25.26
N ILE A 440 1.84 -7.22 -24.47
CA ILE A 440 1.40 -7.74 -23.17
C ILE A 440 2.42 -7.29 -22.13
N VAL A 441 1.99 -6.44 -21.20
CA VAL A 441 2.84 -6.02 -20.07
C VAL A 441 3.14 -7.25 -19.22
N TYR A 442 4.41 -7.55 -19.05
CA TYR A 442 4.86 -8.75 -18.36
C TYR A 442 5.29 -8.43 -16.93
N SER A 443 4.51 -8.88 -15.96
CA SER A 443 4.70 -8.65 -14.53
C SER A 443 5.17 -9.92 -13.83
N LEU A 444 6.38 -9.90 -13.29
CA LEU A 444 7.00 -11.02 -12.60
C LEU A 444 6.57 -11.01 -11.14
N CYS A 445 5.88 -12.04 -10.67
CA CYS A 445 5.47 -12.18 -9.29
C CYS A 445 6.22 -13.34 -8.64
N GLN A 446 7.39 -13.06 -8.05
CA GLN A 446 8.27 -14.06 -7.42
C GLN A 446 8.87 -13.55 -6.11
N TYR A 447 8.21 -12.57 -5.48
CA TYR A 447 8.41 -12.17 -4.09
C TYR A 447 9.81 -11.60 -3.74
N GLY A 448 10.53 -11.04 -4.72
CA GLY A 448 11.87 -10.45 -4.50
C GLY A 448 13.02 -11.47 -4.51
N MET A 449 12.75 -12.76 -4.78
CA MET A 449 13.77 -13.80 -4.76
C MET A 449 14.96 -13.48 -5.70
N GLY A 450 16.16 -13.75 -5.20
CA GLY A 450 17.40 -13.50 -5.94
C GLY A 450 17.61 -12.03 -6.30
N ASN A 451 17.05 -11.08 -5.54
CA ASN A 451 17.09 -9.66 -5.83
C ASN A 451 16.58 -9.34 -7.25
N VAL A 452 15.35 -9.73 -7.55
CA VAL A 452 14.72 -9.63 -8.89
C VAL A 452 14.93 -8.29 -9.58
N TRP A 453 14.99 -7.20 -8.84
CA TRP A 453 15.26 -5.87 -9.39
C TRP A 453 16.60 -5.79 -10.15
N THR A 454 17.57 -6.68 -9.85
CA THR A 454 18.86 -6.71 -10.56
C THR A 454 18.81 -7.44 -11.90
N TRP A 455 17.80 -8.29 -12.14
CA TRP A 455 17.73 -9.14 -13.33
C TRP A 455 16.34 -9.16 -14.01
N GLY A 456 15.28 -8.66 -13.38
CA GLY A 456 13.92 -8.73 -13.92
C GLY A 456 13.76 -8.13 -15.32
N SER A 457 14.44 -7.01 -15.62
CA SER A 457 14.43 -6.42 -16.96
C SER A 457 15.15 -7.29 -17.99
N ALA A 458 16.18 -8.04 -17.60
CA ALA A 458 16.95 -8.91 -18.51
C ALA A 458 16.13 -10.14 -18.98
N VAL A 459 15.14 -10.57 -18.19
CA VAL A 459 14.20 -11.64 -18.56
C VAL A 459 12.91 -11.12 -19.19
N GLY A 460 12.86 -9.85 -19.57
CA GLY A 460 11.74 -9.22 -20.27
C GLY A 460 10.65 -8.66 -19.37
N GLY A 461 10.83 -8.65 -18.05
CA GLY A 461 9.86 -8.08 -17.11
C GLY A 461 9.67 -6.59 -17.30
N ASN A 462 8.40 -6.15 -17.42
CA ASN A 462 8.02 -4.75 -17.36
C ASN A 462 7.74 -4.29 -15.93
N CYS A 463 7.38 -5.21 -15.04
CA CYS A 463 7.23 -5.02 -13.61
C CYS A 463 7.76 -6.25 -12.89
N TRP A 464 8.16 -6.11 -11.64
CA TRP A 464 8.53 -7.23 -10.78
C TRP A 464 8.25 -6.94 -9.33
N ARG A 465 7.58 -7.88 -8.67
CA ARG A 465 7.34 -7.86 -7.24
C ARG A 465 8.65 -7.91 -6.47
N THR A 466 8.86 -6.94 -5.61
CA THR A 466 10.10 -6.79 -4.82
C THR A 466 10.04 -7.45 -3.47
N THR A 467 8.85 -7.83 -3.01
CA THR A 467 8.56 -8.40 -1.69
C THR A 467 7.45 -9.44 -1.77
N GLY A 468 7.16 -10.12 -0.66
CA GLY A 468 5.94 -10.89 -0.44
C GLY A 468 4.68 -10.03 -0.56
N ASP A 469 3.52 -10.65 -0.36
CA ASP A 469 2.22 -10.00 -0.54
C ASP A 469 1.94 -8.94 0.53
N ILE A 470 1.35 -7.83 0.10
CA ILE A 470 0.90 -6.75 0.98
C ILE A 470 -0.41 -7.13 1.67
N THR A 471 -0.53 -6.76 2.93
CA THR A 471 -1.80 -6.72 3.65
C THR A 471 -2.13 -5.28 4.03
N ASP A 472 -3.37 -5.03 4.43
CA ASP A 472 -3.87 -3.71 4.79
C ASP A 472 -3.54 -3.33 6.25
N THR A 473 -2.31 -3.61 6.68
CA THR A 473 -1.76 -3.18 7.98
C THR A 473 -0.62 -2.20 7.77
N TRP A 474 -0.39 -1.33 8.75
CA TRP A 474 0.71 -0.36 8.71
C TRP A 474 2.07 -1.04 8.54
N GLU A 475 2.30 -2.12 9.28
CA GLU A 475 3.57 -2.85 9.28
C GLU A 475 3.86 -3.44 7.90
N SER A 476 2.87 -4.08 7.27
CA SER A 476 3.01 -4.63 5.93
C SER A 476 3.25 -3.52 4.91
N MET A 477 2.38 -2.52 4.87
CA MET A 477 2.46 -1.42 3.92
C MET A 477 3.76 -0.61 4.09
N SER A 478 4.11 -0.24 5.32
CA SER A 478 5.30 0.57 5.59
C SER A 478 6.60 -0.21 5.37
N GLY A 479 6.66 -1.46 5.83
CA GLY A 479 7.80 -2.36 5.61
C GLY A 479 8.10 -2.56 4.12
N ILE A 480 7.07 -2.84 3.32
CA ILE A 480 7.18 -3.01 1.87
C ILE A 480 7.57 -1.69 1.19
N GLY A 481 6.87 -0.60 1.50
CA GLY A 481 7.05 0.68 0.83
C GLY A 481 8.38 1.34 1.13
N PHE A 482 8.72 1.53 2.39
CA PHE A 482 10.02 2.12 2.78
C PHE A 482 11.20 1.18 2.51
N GLY A 483 10.97 -0.13 2.50
CA GLY A 483 11.93 -1.15 2.06
C GLY A 483 12.36 -1.07 0.60
N GLN A 484 11.77 -0.15 -0.21
CA GLN A 484 12.22 0.11 -1.59
C GLN A 484 13.48 0.99 -1.67
N ALA A 485 13.99 1.52 -0.57
CA ALA A 485 15.22 2.29 -0.52
C ALA A 485 16.40 1.54 -1.17
N GLY A 486 17.17 2.23 -2.01
CA GLY A 486 18.33 1.67 -2.72
C GLY A 486 18.02 0.86 -3.99
N LYS A 487 16.73 0.68 -4.34
CA LYS A 487 16.31 -0.03 -5.55
C LYS A 487 16.06 0.92 -6.74
N GLU A 488 16.15 2.23 -6.56
CA GLU A 488 15.78 3.24 -7.56
C GLU A 488 16.55 3.14 -8.88
N LYS A 489 17.80 2.65 -8.85
CA LYS A 489 18.63 2.51 -10.05
C LYS A 489 18.22 1.37 -10.98
N PHE A 490 17.30 0.51 -10.55
CA PHE A 490 16.84 -0.64 -11.31
C PHE A 490 15.51 -0.41 -12.00
N ALA A 491 14.77 0.65 -11.62
CA ALA A 491 13.51 1.04 -12.25
C ALA A 491 13.72 2.15 -13.29
N GLY A 492 12.85 2.18 -14.28
CA GLY A 492 12.86 3.19 -15.34
C GLY A 492 11.87 2.89 -16.47
N PRO A 493 11.78 3.74 -17.51
CA PRO A 493 10.82 3.56 -18.58
C PRO A 493 10.87 2.17 -19.23
N GLY A 494 9.78 1.44 -19.11
CA GLY A 494 9.62 0.07 -19.60
C GLY A 494 9.86 -1.03 -18.58
N HIS A 495 10.31 -0.70 -17.35
CA HIS A 495 10.58 -1.68 -16.30
C HIS A 495 10.52 -1.04 -14.90
N TRP A 496 9.73 -1.62 -13.98
CA TRP A 496 9.33 -0.99 -12.73
C TRP A 496 9.46 -1.93 -11.54
N ASN A 497 9.98 -1.41 -10.42
CA ASN A 497 9.85 -2.08 -9.13
C ASN A 497 8.38 -2.05 -8.70
N ASP A 498 7.85 -3.18 -8.28
CA ASP A 498 6.46 -3.35 -7.86
C ASP A 498 6.39 -3.73 -6.38
N PRO A 499 6.03 -2.80 -5.50
CA PRO A 499 5.83 -3.04 -4.08
C PRO A 499 4.44 -3.59 -3.75
N ASP A 500 3.72 -4.15 -4.75
CA ASP A 500 2.37 -4.68 -4.67
C ASP A 500 1.24 -3.64 -4.69
N MET A 501 0.02 -4.11 -4.54
CA MET A 501 -1.23 -3.41 -4.79
C MET A 501 -1.53 -2.29 -3.79
N LEU A 502 -2.49 -1.44 -4.16
CA LEU A 502 -3.04 -0.41 -3.27
C LEU A 502 -4.15 -1.01 -2.40
N VAL A 503 -3.90 -1.11 -1.10
CA VAL A 503 -4.82 -1.69 -0.12
C VAL A 503 -5.66 -0.62 0.59
N VAL A 504 -6.37 0.20 -0.21
CA VAL A 504 -7.30 1.24 0.23
C VAL A 504 -8.74 0.85 -0.08
N GLY A 505 -9.73 1.46 0.57
CA GLY A 505 -11.15 1.17 0.31
C GLY A 505 -11.58 -0.21 0.84
N MET A 506 -12.51 -0.89 0.13
CA MET A 506 -13.05 -2.20 0.50
C MET A 506 -12.17 -3.33 -0.02
N VAL A 507 -11.39 -3.94 0.85
CA VAL A 507 -10.47 -5.07 0.59
C VAL A 507 -10.89 -6.30 1.42
N GLY A 508 -10.15 -7.40 1.44
CA GLY A 508 -10.42 -8.52 2.36
C GLY A 508 -10.32 -9.91 1.75
N TRP A 509 -9.71 -10.05 0.56
CA TRP A 509 -9.38 -11.36 -0.03
C TRP A 509 -10.55 -12.36 -0.06
N GLY A 510 -11.74 -11.86 -0.49
CA GLY A 510 -12.98 -12.62 -0.53
C GLY A 510 -13.91 -12.40 0.66
N ASN A 511 -13.41 -11.84 1.78
CA ASN A 511 -14.21 -11.44 2.95
C ASN A 511 -14.11 -9.92 3.15
N LEU A 512 -14.87 -9.18 2.33
CA LEU A 512 -14.75 -7.73 2.20
C LEU A 512 -14.97 -6.97 3.50
N HIS A 513 -14.03 -6.07 3.78
CA HIS A 513 -14.08 -5.10 4.89
C HIS A 513 -13.39 -3.79 4.48
N PRO A 514 -13.68 -2.66 5.13
CA PRO A 514 -12.91 -1.44 4.94
C PRO A 514 -11.43 -1.67 5.28
N SER A 515 -10.52 -1.07 4.51
CA SER A 515 -9.09 -1.13 4.80
C SER A 515 -8.81 -0.80 6.27
N ARG A 516 -7.98 -1.60 6.91
CA ARG A 516 -7.53 -1.40 8.30
C ARG A 516 -6.51 -0.26 8.42
N LEU A 517 -5.95 0.19 7.30
CA LEU A 517 -5.09 1.38 7.27
C LEU A 517 -5.89 2.61 7.69
N SER A 518 -5.34 3.39 8.62
CA SER A 518 -5.92 4.67 9.00
C SER A 518 -5.90 5.67 7.83
N PRO A 519 -6.68 6.75 7.86
CA PRO A 519 -6.65 7.78 6.81
C PRO A 519 -5.26 8.34 6.53
N ASN A 520 -4.44 8.61 7.55
CA ASN A 520 -3.07 9.08 7.35
C ASN A 520 -2.18 8.02 6.69
N GLU A 521 -2.34 6.76 7.07
CA GLU A 521 -1.62 5.63 6.48
C GLU A 521 -1.98 5.44 5.00
N GLN A 522 -3.26 5.61 4.63
CA GLN A 522 -3.70 5.55 3.24
C GLN A 522 -3.10 6.71 2.41
N TYR A 523 -3.03 7.94 2.95
CA TYR A 523 -2.32 9.04 2.29
C TYR A 523 -0.82 8.75 2.14
N THR A 524 -0.20 8.15 3.15
CA THR A 524 1.20 7.71 3.11
C THR A 524 1.41 6.66 2.03
N HIS A 525 0.54 5.66 1.96
CA HIS A 525 0.57 4.59 0.97
C HIS A 525 0.56 5.14 -0.46
N ILE A 526 -0.46 5.91 -0.83
CA ILE A 526 -0.57 6.49 -2.18
C ILE A 526 0.59 7.43 -2.50
N SER A 527 1.03 8.27 -1.54
CA SER A 527 2.15 9.19 -1.72
C SER A 527 3.46 8.46 -1.99
N LEU A 528 3.74 7.41 -1.22
CA LEU A 528 4.98 6.65 -1.33
C LEU A 528 5.00 5.85 -2.64
N TRP A 529 3.93 5.12 -3.01
CA TRP A 529 3.83 4.40 -4.29
C TRP A 529 3.98 5.35 -5.49
N SER A 530 3.44 6.57 -5.40
CA SER A 530 3.60 7.59 -6.45
C SER A 530 5.03 8.10 -6.56
N LEU A 531 5.70 8.35 -5.45
CA LEU A 531 7.12 8.71 -5.43
C LEU A 531 8.01 7.58 -5.95
N LEU A 532 7.68 6.34 -5.64
CA LEU A 532 8.41 5.15 -6.10
C LEU A 532 8.27 4.90 -7.62
N ALA A 533 7.40 5.62 -8.32
CA ALA A 533 7.07 5.32 -9.73
C ALA A 533 6.71 3.83 -9.92
N SER A 534 5.99 3.26 -8.96
CA SER A 534 5.56 1.87 -9.00
C SER A 534 4.27 1.68 -9.78
N PRO A 535 3.97 0.48 -10.27
CA PRO A 535 2.63 0.15 -10.70
C PRO A 535 1.61 0.56 -9.64
N LEU A 536 0.51 1.19 -10.06
CA LEU A 536 -0.62 1.53 -9.21
C LEU A 536 -1.78 0.58 -9.55
N LEU A 537 -1.91 -0.50 -8.79
CA LEU A 537 -2.99 -1.48 -8.99
C LEU A 537 -3.94 -1.43 -7.79
N ILE A 538 -5.15 -0.92 -8.01
CA ILE A 538 -6.20 -0.84 -7.00
C ILE A 538 -6.61 -2.25 -6.60
N GLY A 539 -6.60 -2.56 -5.30
CA GLY A 539 -6.99 -3.87 -4.75
C GLY A 539 -8.40 -3.91 -4.18
N CYS A 540 -9.14 -2.80 -4.15
CA CYS A 540 -10.48 -2.75 -3.55
C CYS A 540 -11.61 -3.10 -4.53
N ASP A 541 -12.78 -3.43 -3.97
CA ASP A 541 -14.03 -3.49 -4.74
C ASP A 541 -14.48 -2.07 -5.12
N MET A 542 -14.20 -1.68 -6.37
CA MET A 542 -14.53 -0.34 -6.88
C MET A 542 -16.04 -0.08 -6.97
N THR A 543 -16.89 -1.11 -6.89
CA THR A 543 -18.35 -0.94 -6.89
C THR A 543 -18.87 -0.41 -5.54
N GLN A 544 -18.05 -0.51 -4.49
CA GLN A 544 -18.32 -0.05 -3.14
C GLN A 544 -17.41 1.12 -2.71
N MET A 545 -16.80 1.81 -3.68
CA MET A 545 -15.87 2.91 -3.41
C MET A 545 -16.60 4.13 -2.82
N ASP A 546 -16.15 4.59 -1.67
CA ASP A 546 -16.63 5.81 -1.02
C ASP A 546 -15.91 7.08 -1.51
N ASP A 547 -16.39 8.25 -1.05
CA ASP A 547 -15.83 9.54 -1.42
C ASP A 547 -14.37 9.71 -0.97
N PHE A 548 -13.98 9.11 0.16
CA PHE A 548 -12.61 9.20 0.67
C PHE A 548 -11.66 8.39 -0.21
N THR A 549 -12.01 7.14 -0.53
CA THR A 549 -11.23 6.28 -1.44
C THR A 549 -11.12 6.89 -2.83
N PHE A 550 -12.23 7.42 -3.38
CA PHE A 550 -12.19 8.14 -4.65
C PHE A 550 -11.24 9.34 -4.61
N ASN A 551 -11.27 10.11 -3.51
CA ASN A 551 -10.39 11.27 -3.32
C ASN A 551 -8.91 10.90 -3.31
N LEU A 552 -8.54 9.77 -2.69
CA LEU A 552 -7.17 9.24 -2.70
C LEU A 552 -6.71 8.88 -4.12
N LEU A 553 -7.59 8.27 -4.93
CA LEU A 553 -7.26 7.71 -6.24
C LEU A 553 -7.45 8.68 -7.40
N SER A 554 -8.01 9.88 -7.18
CA SER A 554 -8.33 10.85 -8.22
C SER A 554 -7.51 12.14 -8.18
N ASN A 555 -6.46 12.22 -7.34
CA ASN A 555 -5.60 13.40 -7.31
C ASN A 555 -4.64 13.43 -8.49
N ASP A 556 -4.95 14.27 -9.49
CA ASP A 556 -4.14 14.37 -10.71
C ASP A 556 -2.70 14.79 -10.48
N GLU A 557 -2.40 15.63 -9.47
CA GLU A 557 -1.02 16.05 -9.18
C GLU A 557 -0.20 14.94 -8.52
N VAL A 558 -0.85 14.08 -7.71
CA VAL A 558 -0.22 12.88 -7.15
C VAL A 558 0.04 11.85 -8.26
N ILE A 559 -0.96 11.63 -9.13
CA ILE A 559 -0.83 10.73 -10.28
C ILE A 559 0.26 11.22 -11.25
N GLU A 560 0.35 12.53 -11.51
CA GLU A 560 1.40 13.11 -12.37
C GLU A 560 2.82 12.83 -11.83
N ILE A 561 3.02 12.74 -10.51
CA ILE A 561 4.30 12.33 -9.91
C ILE A 561 4.62 10.87 -10.28
N ASN A 562 3.63 9.97 -10.18
CA ASN A 562 3.82 8.56 -10.56
C ASN A 562 4.09 8.42 -12.07
N GLN A 563 3.29 9.10 -12.90
CA GLN A 563 3.29 9.00 -14.36
C GLN A 563 4.29 9.94 -15.05
N ASP A 564 5.22 10.53 -14.31
CA ASP A 564 6.22 11.44 -14.87
C ASP A 564 7.10 10.75 -15.92
N ALA A 565 7.31 11.43 -17.06
CA ALA A 565 7.93 10.84 -18.24
C ALA A 565 9.44 10.54 -18.10
N LEU A 566 10.13 11.11 -17.09
CA LEU A 566 11.50 10.67 -16.74
C LEU A 566 11.53 9.24 -16.22
N GLY A 567 10.43 8.78 -15.61
CA GLY A 567 10.31 7.44 -15.06
C GLY A 567 11.33 7.13 -13.94
N ILE A 568 11.72 8.12 -13.15
CA ILE A 568 12.69 7.97 -12.06
C ILE A 568 11.95 7.61 -10.77
N GLN A 569 12.40 6.58 -10.09
CA GLN A 569 11.97 6.26 -8.72
C GLN A 569 12.60 7.23 -7.73
N ALA A 570 11.86 7.67 -6.70
CA ALA A 570 12.40 8.51 -5.64
C ALA A 570 13.54 7.84 -4.88
N LYS A 571 14.46 8.67 -4.38
CA LYS A 571 15.51 8.26 -3.44
C LYS A 571 15.12 8.66 -2.02
N GLN A 572 15.46 7.80 -1.07
CA GLN A 572 15.47 8.16 0.34
C GLN A 572 16.65 9.12 0.58
N VAL A 573 16.35 10.37 0.96
CA VAL A 573 17.36 11.41 1.20
C VAL A 573 17.62 11.64 2.69
N LEU A 574 16.70 11.17 3.56
CA LEU A 574 16.85 11.18 5.01
C LEU A 574 16.14 9.98 5.60
N SER A 575 16.77 9.33 6.57
CA SER A 575 16.20 8.31 7.45
C SER A 575 16.80 8.53 8.83
N GLU A 576 16.00 9.04 9.76
CA GLU A 576 16.42 9.35 11.14
C GLU A 576 15.28 8.98 12.08
N ASP A 577 15.47 8.01 12.94
CA ASP A 577 14.43 7.44 13.81
C ASP A 577 13.17 7.06 13.00
N ASP A 578 12.01 7.60 13.39
CA ASP A 578 10.74 7.39 12.70
C ASP A 578 10.47 8.41 11.56
N LYS A 579 11.50 9.13 11.07
CA LYS A 579 11.36 10.20 10.07
C LYS A 579 12.08 9.83 8.80
N GLU A 580 11.37 9.93 7.69
CA GLU A 580 11.95 9.72 6.37
C GLU A 580 11.62 10.86 5.41
N VAL A 581 12.55 11.16 4.52
CA VAL A 581 12.32 12.08 3.42
C VAL A 581 12.76 11.41 2.11
N TRP A 582 11.86 11.43 1.14
CA TRP A 582 12.08 10.87 -0.19
C TRP A 582 11.96 11.96 -1.25
N ALA A 583 12.80 11.92 -2.26
CA ALA A 583 12.83 12.94 -3.32
C ALA A 583 12.96 12.33 -4.71
N LYS A 584 12.18 12.86 -5.66
CA LYS A 584 12.08 12.42 -7.05
C LYS A 584 12.16 13.61 -7.99
N PRO A 585 13.17 13.68 -8.88
CA PRO A 585 13.20 14.68 -9.94
C PRO A 585 12.10 14.40 -10.97
N LEU A 586 11.51 15.47 -11.51
CA LEU A 586 10.43 15.42 -12.50
C LEU A 586 10.87 16.04 -13.83
N GLU A 587 10.18 15.66 -14.93
CA GLU A 587 10.50 16.07 -16.30
C GLU A 587 10.52 17.60 -16.48
N ASP A 588 9.71 18.33 -15.74
CA ASP A 588 9.61 19.79 -15.79
C ASP A 588 10.71 20.52 -15.00
N GLY A 589 11.70 19.79 -14.49
CA GLY A 589 12.81 20.33 -13.68
C GLY A 589 12.45 20.60 -12.23
N SER A 590 11.23 20.27 -11.80
CA SER A 590 10.83 20.34 -10.39
C SER A 590 11.24 19.07 -9.63
N LEU A 591 11.12 19.09 -8.30
CA LEU A 591 11.39 17.97 -7.41
C LEU A 591 10.14 17.66 -6.60
N ALA A 592 9.63 16.43 -6.67
CA ALA A 592 8.63 15.93 -5.75
C ALA A 592 9.31 15.45 -4.46
N VAL A 593 8.79 15.85 -3.30
CA VAL A 593 9.36 15.51 -1.99
C VAL A 593 8.25 15.02 -1.06
N GLY A 594 8.42 13.82 -0.51
CA GLY A 594 7.60 13.28 0.57
C GLY A 594 8.36 13.37 1.89
N LEU A 595 7.77 14.03 2.87
CA LEU A 595 8.23 14.02 4.25
C LEU A 595 7.30 13.11 5.02
N PHE A 596 7.82 12.06 5.63
CA PHE A 596 7.07 11.00 6.30
C PHE A 596 7.39 10.96 7.78
N ASN A 597 6.36 10.80 8.59
CA ASN A 597 6.46 10.50 10.01
C ASN A 597 5.92 9.07 10.22
N LYS A 598 6.80 8.13 10.56
CA LYS A 598 6.45 6.73 10.84
C LYS A 598 6.11 6.48 12.32
N GLY A 599 6.27 7.50 13.16
CA GLY A 599 6.06 7.40 14.60
C GLY A 599 4.58 7.45 14.99
N MET A 600 4.30 6.97 16.19
CA MET A 600 2.96 6.85 16.80
C MET A 600 2.29 8.20 17.11
N PHE A 601 3.00 9.31 17.06
CA PHE A 601 2.48 10.64 17.39
C PHE A 601 2.87 11.68 16.34
N ALA A 602 2.09 12.76 16.25
CA ALA A 602 2.42 13.87 15.37
C ALA A 602 3.75 14.52 15.77
N ASP A 603 4.68 14.63 14.83
CA ASP A 603 6.00 15.21 15.03
C ASP A 603 6.45 16.09 13.87
N TYR A 604 7.52 16.85 14.06
CA TYR A 604 8.11 17.68 13.02
C TYR A 604 9.10 16.87 12.19
N VAL A 605 8.91 16.88 10.87
CA VAL A 605 9.87 16.36 9.91
C VAL A 605 10.48 17.54 9.16
N SER A 606 11.82 17.56 9.09
CA SER A 606 12.59 18.66 8.50
C SER A 606 13.61 18.15 7.50
N VAL A 607 13.82 18.91 6.41
CA VAL A 607 14.91 18.68 5.45
C VAL A 607 15.45 20.00 4.94
N SER A 608 16.78 20.14 4.84
CA SER A 608 17.41 21.32 4.25
C SER A 608 17.33 21.28 2.71
N LEU A 609 17.26 22.46 2.08
CA LEU A 609 17.34 22.57 0.61
C LEU A 609 18.70 22.07 0.07
N GLU A 610 19.76 22.24 0.87
CA GLU A 610 21.10 21.71 0.54
C GLU A 610 21.06 20.17 0.40
N ARG A 611 20.45 19.47 1.36
CA ARG A 611 20.31 18.00 1.32
C ARG A 611 19.49 17.53 0.13
N LEU A 612 18.53 18.33 -0.33
CA LEU A 612 17.76 18.12 -1.55
C LEU A 612 18.51 18.56 -2.82
N ASN A 613 19.73 19.08 -2.70
CA ASN A 613 20.53 19.64 -3.80
C ASN A 613 19.81 20.76 -4.56
N ILE A 614 19.02 21.58 -3.86
CA ILE A 614 18.28 22.70 -4.42
C ILE A 614 19.01 24.01 -4.08
N LYS A 615 19.23 24.84 -5.11
CA LYS A 615 19.79 26.19 -4.98
C LYS A 615 18.69 27.24 -5.08
N GLY A 616 18.82 28.31 -4.31
CA GLY A 616 17.88 29.43 -4.32
C GLY A 616 16.61 29.16 -3.49
N SER A 617 15.53 29.84 -3.83
CA SER A 617 14.26 29.76 -3.11
C SER A 617 13.19 29.16 -4.03
N PRO A 618 12.99 27.84 -4.06
CA PRO A 618 11.99 27.21 -4.91
C PRO A 618 10.57 27.56 -4.45
N ALA A 619 9.65 27.64 -5.39
CA ALA A 619 8.23 27.69 -5.08
C ALA A 619 7.78 26.32 -4.53
N VAL A 620 6.96 26.33 -3.49
CA VAL A 620 6.47 25.14 -2.80
C VAL A 620 4.98 24.97 -3.06
N ARG A 621 4.59 23.77 -3.52
CA ARG A 621 3.20 23.39 -3.73
C ARG A 621 2.84 22.19 -2.87
N ASP A 622 1.74 22.27 -2.13
CA ASP A 622 1.08 21.14 -1.48
C ASP A 622 0.34 20.33 -2.54
N VAL A 623 0.82 19.13 -2.83
CA VAL A 623 0.33 18.30 -3.94
C VAL A 623 -1.08 17.77 -3.64
N TRP A 624 -1.32 17.25 -2.43
CA TRP A 624 -2.65 16.74 -2.06
C TRP A 624 -3.72 17.82 -2.08
N ARG A 625 -3.43 19.01 -1.53
CA ARG A 625 -4.36 20.12 -1.49
C ARG A 625 -4.32 21.00 -2.74
N GLN A 626 -3.44 20.69 -3.68
CA GLN A 626 -3.23 21.44 -4.92
C GLN A 626 -3.09 22.96 -4.67
N ARG A 627 -2.35 23.32 -3.63
CA ARG A 627 -2.24 24.70 -3.11
C ARG A 627 -0.80 25.17 -3.01
N ASN A 628 -0.55 26.41 -3.46
CA ASN A 628 0.77 27.03 -3.31
C ASN A 628 0.98 27.44 -1.85
N LEU A 629 2.16 27.13 -1.31
CA LEU A 629 2.57 27.43 0.07
C LEU A 629 3.60 28.56 0.15
N GLY A 630 3.92 29.24 -0.97
CA GLY A 630 4.97 30.26 -1.04
C GLY A 630 6.32 29.67 -1.44
N PHE A 631 7.40 30.17 -0.83
CA PHE A 631 8.79 29.82 -1.19
C PHE A 631 9.53 29.24 0.02
N ALA A 632 10.41 28.29 -0.22
CA ALA A 632 11.34 27.79 0.77
C ALA A 632 12.69 28.52 0.67
N ASN A 633 13.31 28.87 1.82
CA ASN A 633 14.57 29.61 1.82
C ASN A 633 15.79 28.75 2.23
N VAL A 634 15.68 27.97 3.31
CA VAL A 634 16.78 27.18 3.86
C VAL A 634 16.38 25.73 4.06
N SER A 635 15.22 25.51 4.64
CA SER A 635 14.69 24.20 4.98
C SER A 635 13.18 24.16 4.83
N LEU A 636 12.67 22.95 4.80
CA LEU A 636 11.26 22.61 4.87
C LEU A 636 11.03 21.91 6.21
N THR A 637 10.05 22.40 6.97
CA THR A 637 9.69 21.82 8.27
C THR A 637 8.17 21.80 8.39
N TYR A 638 7.62 20.60 8.61
CA TYR A 638 6.17 20.42 8.76
C TYR A 638 5.88 19.53 9.94
N LYS A 639 4.84 19.90 10.72
CA LYS A 639 4.26 18.99 11.69
C LYS A 639 3.39 17.99 10.95
N ILE A 640 3.73 16.72 11.05
CA ILE A 640 3.10 15.61 10.31
C ILE A 640 2.43 14.69 11.33
N PRO A 641 1.17 14.29 11.12
CA PRO A 641 0.48 13.37 12.04
C PRO A 641 1.19 12.02 12.12
N ALA A 642 0.79 11.20 13.07
CA ALA A 642 1.22 9.80 13.17
C ALA A 642 1.03 9.08 11.84
N HIS A 643 1.99 8.29 11.41
CA HIS A 643 2.02 7.51 10.16
C HIS A 643 1.70 8.34 8.89
N GLY A 644 1.79 9.66 9.00
CA GLY A 644 1.34 10.59 7.96
C GLY A 644 2.45 11.05 7.02
N VAL A 645 2.04 11.80 6.00
CA VAL A 645 2.92 12.35 4.97
C VAL A 645 2.61 13.82 4.69
N LYS A 646 3.64 14.56 4.32
CA LYS A 646 3.54 15.83 3.60
C LYS A 646 4.18 15.66 2.23
N LEU A 647 3.34 15.56 1.19
CA LEU A 647 3.79 15.49 -0.20
C LEU A 647 3.77 16.88 -0.82
N ILE A 648 4.94 17.35 -1.28
CA ILE A 648 5.12 18.67 -1.89
C ILE A 648 5.88 18.58 -3.20
N LYS A 649 5.68 19.59 -4.05
CA LYS A 649 6.45 19.82 -5.26
C LYS A 649 7.24 21.12 -5.14
N LEU A 650 8.54 21.05 -5.42
CA LEU A 650 9.46 22.17 -5.38
C LEU A 650 9.81 22.57 -6.81
N THR A 651 9.42 23.79 -7.21
CA THR A 651 9.72 24.31 -8.56
C THR A 651 10.79 25.36 -8.47
N PRO A 652 11.95 25.16 -9.14
CA PRO A 652 12.97 26.21 -9.21
C PRO A 652 12.41 27.49 -9.81
N VAL A 653 12.72 28.62 -9.22
CA VAL A 653 12.37 29.93 -9.78
C VAL A 653 13.53 30.42 -10.58
N GLU A 654 13.38 30.53 -11.90
CA GLU A 654 14.38 31.20 -12.74
C GLU A 654 14.51 32.64 -12.28
N LYS A 655 15.73 33.05 -11.87
CA LYS A 655 16.00 34.49 -11.75
C LYS A 655 15.80 35.10 -13.12
N LYS A 656 14.74 35.88 -13.31
CA LYS A 656 14.66 36.74 -14.50
C LYS A 656 15.96 37.53 -14.54
N LYS A 657 16.79 37.24 -15.57
CA LYS A 657 17.98 38.00 -15.91
C LYS A 657 17.59 39.43 -16.31
#